data_88566a2c83bc890adbe8475b9bf040ff
#
_entry.id   88566a2c83bc890adbe8475b9bf040ff
#
_cell.length_a   1.000
_cell.length_b   1.000
_cell.length_c   1.000
_cell.angle_alpha   90.00
_cell.angle_beta   90.00
_cell.angle_gamma   90.00
#
_symmetry.space_group_name_H-M   'P 1'
#
loop_
_entity.id
_entity.type
_entity.pdbx_description
1 polymer ?
#
loop_
_entity_poly.entity_id
_entity_poly.type
_entity_poly.pdbx_seq_one_letter_code
_entity_poly.pdbx_strand_id
1 'polypeptide(L)'
;MGRILAVWVWLSLALAVPVTFRYTPPSGLEVRSVSLRGSFNSWGETPMQKEDGSWAVTVDLDPGEHQYKFFINGQWPRDMCNDPTFGTPMVDPKAAGCVDDGFGGQNAVIVVQAPVAPTPPAGPVALDFTHDPLDAQFVSHADGKLSVRFRAGEGAVAAAWVEVEGKRVPMHLQLSFPGSEVWRGTLPGGVGAYRILVRTQDGKEEVFGPFNPPERPFAEVAWVGEGVGYQIFPERFYNGDPGNDALALETDEYRFNQVWQRSSGPKPHLSRWGDPPSPLHCCHQYFGGDLAGVLAKLPYLKALGVSVLYLNPIFDSGSAHGYDTHDYLKVSPKFGDKSLLRKLLDEAHRLGMRVIFDFVPNHTGLGFWAFQDVVRRGPRSPYWNWYFIKRWPFLPGDGSAYEGWWGLGSLPKLNTADPGVKRYLMEVAKYWIRFGFDGVRVDVPGDVLNPHAFFKEMRAELKAIKPDAYLVAEIWQRDPSWLRGDEFDSLMNYAIGRDILLRFAKGGSLALYNARRALADLARVYAFYPEAVAGMGFNLITSHDTARLLTELGGGGLKDVPSPEARARQRLAAAMLYALPGLPVTFQGDECGFTGERPADPPHELNRYPFQWEKCHGETLVFYQTLAGLRQELAALRSAVFRTYFGEGHLLAFFRGEPGEGEVLAAFNSGLEAATLPLPPGGWRDPLEGRTYRKEVAVPPLGFRYLLHLGR
;
A
#
# COMPACT_ATOMS: atom_id res chain seq x y z
N MET A 1 -24.32 36.64 32.17
CA MET A 1 -24.18 37.22 30.83
C MET A 1 -22.98 36.51 30.18
N GLY A 2 -23.26 35.43 29.48
CA GLY A 2 -22.26 34.62 28.81
C GLY A 2 -21.91 35.23 27.44
N ARG A 3 -20.63 35.37 27.18
CA ARG A 3 -20.10 35.65 25.85
C ARG A 3 -19.76 34.30 25.19
N ILE A 4 -20.57 33.93 24.19
CA ILE A 4 -20.26 32.84 23.27
C ILE A 4 -19.19 33.37 22.32
N LEU A 5 -17.97 32.84 22.42
CA LEU A 5 -16.94 33.03 21.40
C LEU A 5 -17.30 32.11 20.22
N ALA A 6 -17.72 32.69 19.14
CA ALA A 6 -17.81 32.00 17.86
C ALA A 6 -16.40 31.75 17.35
N VAL A 7 -15.99 30.49 17.35
CA VAL A 7 -14.76 30.04 16.69
C VAL A 7 -15.07 30.00 15.19
N TRP A 8 -14.56 30.97 14.44
CA TRP A 8 -14.51 30.92 13.00
C TRP A 8 -13.43 29.96 12.56
N VAL A 9 -13.83 28.75 12.16
CA VAL A 9 -12.93 27.83 11.46
C VAL A 9 -12.77 28.38 10.04
N TRP A 10 -11.64 29.05 9.78
CA TRP A 10 -11.20 29.31 8.42
C TRP A 10 -10.64 28.01 7.87
N LEU A 11 -11.49 27.23 7.15
CA LEU A 11 -10.95 26.30 6.18
C LEU A 11 -10.22 27.16 5.14
N SER A 12 -8.90 27.04 5.05
CA SER A 12 -8.16 27.46 3.86
C SER A 12 -8.58 26.50 2.74
N LEU A 13 -9.65 26.87 2.04
CA LEU A 13 -9.99 26.32 0.74
C LEU A 13 -8.79 26.63 -0.17
N ALA A 14 -7.95 25.65 -0.46
CA ALA A 14 -7.18 25.70 -1.68
C ALA A 14 -8.20 26.01 -2.77
N LEU A 15 -8.07 27.17 -3.43
CA LEU A 15 -9.01 27.57 -4.45
C LEU A 15 -8.98 26.51 -5.55
N ALA A 16 -10.02 25.68 -5.57
CA ALA A 16 -10.19 24.67 -6.58
C ALA A 16 -10.24 25.38 -7.94
N VAL A 17 -9.54 24.84 -8.91
CA VAL A 17 -9.41 25.40 -10.26
C VAL A 17 -10.47 24.77 -11.13
N PRO A 18 -11.35 25.57 -11.79
CA PRO A 18 -12.33 25.01 -12.71
C PRO A 18 -11.63 24.41 -13.93
N VAL A 19 -11.80 23.11 -14.13
CA VAL A 19 -11.25 22.35 -15.24
C VAL A 19 -12.39 21.81 -16.09
N THR A 20 -12.39 22.17 -17.38
CA THR A 20 -13.39 21.65 -18.33
C THR A 20 -12.80 20.46 -19.06
N PHE A 21 -13.42 19.30 -18.90
CA PHE A 21 -13.14 18.08 -19.65
C PHE A 21 -14.02 18.02 -20.89
N ARG A 22 -13.47 17.54 -22.01
CA ARG A 22 -14.20 17.40 -23.29
C ARG A 22 -13.91 16.05 -23.90
N TYR A 23 -14.98 15.41 -24.39
CA TYR A 23 -14.89 14.21 -25.21
C TYR A 23 -15.61 14.46 -26.53
N THR A 24 -14.91 14.28 -27.63
CA THR A 24 -15.46 14.37 -28.99
C THR A 24 -15.52 12.98 -29.61
N PRO A 25 -16.72 12.41 -29.82
CA PRO A 25 -16.87 11.10 -30.45
C PRO A 25 -16.25 11.08 -31.83
N PRO A 26 -15.54 9.98 -32.22
CA PRO A 26 -15.12 9.82 -33.61
C PRO A 26 -16.32 9.66 -34.55
N SER A 27 -16.10 9.99 -35.82
CA SER A 27 -17.16 9.91 -36.84
C SER A 27 -17.69 8.48 -36.97
N GLY A 28 -19.00 8.29 -36.85
CA GLY A 28 -19.65 6.99 -36.95
C GLY A 28 -19.91 6.29 -35.60
N LEU A 29 -19.40 6.78 -34.49
CA LEU A 29 -19.71 6.25 -33.17
C LEU A 29 -20.97 6.93 -32.59
N GLU A 30 -22.01 6.15 -32.34
CA GLU A 30 -23.24 6.64 -31.69
C GLU A 30 -23.00 6.71 -30.15
N VAL A 31 -22.88 7.92 -29.62
CA VAL A 31 -22.70 8.15 -28.17
C VAL A 31 -23.98 8.72 -27.59
N ARG A 32 -24.58 7.98 -26.65
CA ARG A 32 -25.85 8.30 -25.97
C ARG A 32 -25.63 8.92 -24.60
N SER A 33 -24.54 8.55 -23.93
CA SER A 33 -24.18 9.08 -22.62
C SER A 33 -22.67 9.07 -22.43
N VAL A 34 -22.16 10.09 -21.73
CA VAL A 34 -20.80 10.18 -21.26
C VAL A 34 -20.81 10.68 -19.83
N SER A 35 -20.07 10.05 -18.96
CA SER A 35 -19.75 10.59 -17.63
C SER A 35 -18.25 10.62 -17.42
N LEU A 36 -17.80 11.63 -16.66
CA LEU A 36 -16.44 11.76 -16.21
C LEU A 36 -16.28 11.05 -14.87
N ARG A 37 -15.27 10.22 -14.74
CA ARG A 37 -14.89 9.54 -13.51
C ARG A 37 -13.39 9.73 -13.26
N GLY A 38 -12.99 9.95 -12.02
CA GLY A 38 -11.58 10.19 -11.73
C GLY A 38 -11.26 10.18 -10.24
N SER A 39 -9.98 10.33 -9.92
CA SER A 39 -9.47 10.38 -8.55
C SER A 39 -10.09 11.50 -7.70
N PHE A 40 -10.58 12.55 -8.34
CA PHE A 40 -11.20 13.72 -7.70
C PHE A 40 -12.66 13.49 -7.26
N ASN A 41 -13.35 12.49 -7.78
CA ASN A 41 -14.72 12.14 -7.40
C ASN A 41 -14.83 10.69 -6.91
N SER A 42 -13.71 10.11 -6.43
CA SER A 42 -13.61 8.72 -5.98
C SER A 42 -14.10 7.71 -7.02
N TRP A 43 -13.85 8.00 -8.30
CA TRP A 43 -14.32 7.24 -9.47
C TRP A 43 -15.85 7.15 -9.60
N GLY A 44 -16.57 8.02 -8.87
CA GLY A 44 -18.00 8.20 -8.99
C GLY A 44 -18.40 8.82 -10.33
N GLU A 45 -19.67 8.86 -10.60
CA GLU A 45 -20.20 9.34 -11.88
C GLU A 45 -20.47 10.85 -11.86
N THR A 46 -19.82 11.59 -12.78
CA THR A 46 -20.12 13.00 -13.07
C THR A 46 -20.65 13.09 -14.51
N PRO A 47 -21.97 13.20 -14.73
CA PRO A 47 -22.55 13.25 -16.07
C PRO A 47 -22.02 14.42 -16.88
N MET A 48 -21.73 14.20 -18.15
CA MET A 48 -21.31 15.23 -19.10
C MET A 48 -22.50 15.72 -19.94
N GLN A 49 -22.50 16.96 -20.35
CA GLN A 49 -23.51 17.55 -21.21
C GLN A 49 -23.05 17.59 -22.65
N LYS A 50 -23.98 17.36 -23.59
CA LYS A 50 -23.67 17.39 -25.00
C LYS A 50 -23.72 18.85 -25.51
N GLU A 51 -22.61 19.31 -26.07
CA GLU A 51 -22.43 20.66 -26.61
C GLU A 51 -21.73 20.56 -27.98
N ASP A 52 -22.35 21.11 -29.01
CA ASP A 52 -21.77 21.24 -30.37
C ASP A 52 -21.06 19.97 -30.90
N GLY A 53 -21.69 18.82 -30.73
CA GLY A 53 -21.15 17.53 -31.19
C GLY A 53 -20.12 16.88 -30.27
N SER A 54 -19.73 17.54 -29.19
CA SER A 54 -18.85 17.03 -28.12
C SER A 54 -19.64 16.88 -26.82
N TRP A 55 -19.02 16.21 -25.84
CA TRP A 55 -19.53 16.13 -24.47
C TRP A 55 -18.58 16.90 -23.55
N ALA A 56 -19.11 17.72 -22.66
CA ALA A 56 -18.31 18.54 -21.78
C ALA A 56 -18.85 18.56 -20.35
N VAL A 57 -17.96 18.74 -19.39
CA VAL A 57 -18.26 19.03 -17.97
C VAL A 57 -17.13 19.84 -17.36
N THR A 58 -17.45 20.81 -16.53
CA THR A 58 -16.49 21.56 -15.73
C THR A 58 -16.56 21.07 -14.28
N VAL A 59 -15.41 20.74 -13.72
CA VAL A 59 -15.25 20.27 -12.33
C VAL A 59 -14.20 21.13 -11.66
N ASP A 60 -14.46 21.57 -10.45
CA ASP A 60 -13.47 22.28 -9.63
C ASP A 60 -12.50 21.26 -9.03
N LEU A 61 -11.23 21.37 -9.39
CA LEU A 61 -10.18 20.45 -8.97
C LEU A 61 -9.14 21.17 -8.11
N ASP A 62 -8.71 20.52 -7.06
CA ASP A 62 -7.55 20.99 -6.29
C ASP A 62 -6.28 20.98 -7.17
N PRO A 63 -5.33 21.91 -6.94
CA PRO A 63 -4.05 21.87 -7.62
C PRO A 63 -3.36 20.52 -7.36
N GLY A 64 -2.88 19.88 -8.43
CA GLY A 64 -2.26 18.58 -8.35
C GLY A 64 -2.49 17.73 -9.60
N GLU A 65 -2.14 16.49 -9.51
CA GLU A 65 -2.38 15.49 -10.55
C GLU A 65 -3.66 14.72 -10.27
N HIS A 66 -4.52 14.65 -11.27
CA HIS A 66 -5.76 13.89 -11.21
C HIS A 66 -5.81 12.90 -12.35
N GLN A 67 -6.14 11.65 -12.02
CA GLN A 67 -6.39 10.60 -12.99
C GLN A 67 -7.87 10.57 -13.32
N TYR A 68 -8.22 10.32 -14.58
CA TYR A 68 -9.62 10.25 -15.01
C TYR A 68 -9.84 9.35 -16.21
N LYS A 69 -11.08 8.91 -16.38
CA LYS A 69 -11.61 8.24 -17.58
C LYS A 69 -12.97 8.79 -17.94
N PHE A 70 -13.30 8.73 -19.24
CA PHE A 70 -14.68 8.88 -19.71
C PHE A 70 -15.38 7.52 -19.65
N PHE A 71 -16.55 7.47 -19.05
CA PHE A 71 -17.41 6.30 -19.06
C PHE A 71 -18.50 6.52 -20.12
N ILE A 72 -18.44 5.72 -21.22
CA ILE A 72 -19.16 6.01 -22.46
C ILE A 72 -20.18 4.92 -22.71
N ASN A 73 -21.48 5.29 -22.88
CA ASN A 73 -22.57 4.33 -23.11
C ASN A 73 -22.63 3.19 -22.08
N GLY A 74 -22.23 3.44 -20.82
CA GLY A 74 -22.19 2.40 -19.80
C GLY A 74 -20.96 1.48 -19.87
N GLN A 75 -19.91 1.85 -20.59
CA GLN A 75 -18.69 1.06 -20.76
C GLN A 75 -17.44 1.85 -20.40
N TRP A 76 -16.48 1.15 -19.83
CA TRP A 76 -15.13 1.68 -19.59
C TRP A 76 -14.28 1.50 -20.85
N PRO A 77 -13.68 2.56 -21.42
CA PRO A 77 -12.60 2.37 -22.39
C PRO A 77 -11.44 1.67 -21.71
N ARG A 78 -10.86 0.71 -22.41
CA ARG A 78 -9.70 -0.03 -21.92
C ARG A 78 -8.50 0.89 -21.74
N ASP A 79 -8.29 1.79 -22.69
CA ASP A 79 -7.14 2.69 -22.74
C ASP A 79 -7.61 4.08 -23.16
N MET A 80 -7.50 5.06 -22.24
CA MET A 80 -7.85 6.45 -22.54
C MET A 80 -6.95 7.07 -23.61
N CYS A 81 -5.81 6.46 -23.90
CA CYS A 81 -4.82 7.00 -24.82
C CYS A 81 -4.85 6.34 -26.20
N ASN A 82 -5.28 5.08 -26.30
CA ASN A 82 -5.23 4.31 -27.55
C ASN A 82 -6.36 3.28 -27.70
N ASP A 83 -7.55 3.48 -27.14
CA ASP A 83 -8.64 2.52 -27.35
C ASP A 83 -9.28 2.69 -28.74
N PRO A 84 -9.10 1.75 -29.68
CA PRO A 84 -9.63 1.85 -31.04
C PRO A 84 -11.15 1.78 -31.07
N THR A 85 -11.80 1.26 -30.02
CA THR A 85 -13.28 1.13 -29.94
C THR A 85 -13.94 2.51 -29.83
N PHE A 86 -13.28 3.45 -29.16
CA PHE A 86 -13.81 4.78 -28.88
C PHE A 86 -13.08 5.89 -29.66
N GLY A 87 -12.14 5.53 -30.52
CA GLY A 87 -11.34 6.43 -31.36
C GLY A 87 -9.88 6.55 -30.87
N THR A 88 -8.96 6.74 -31.81
CA THR A 88 -7.53 6.97 -31.55
C THR A 88 -7.11 8.34 -32.07
N PRO A 89 -6.39 9.14 -31.28
CA PRO A 89 -6.20 9.02 -29.85
C PRO A 89 -7.41 9.55 -29.07
N MET A 90 -7.81 8.87 -28.03
CA MET A 90 -8.84 9.34 -27.09
C MET A 90 -8.36 10.44 -26.13
N VAL A 91 -7.26 11.08 -26.43
CA VAL A 91 -6.65 12.05 -25.53
C VAL A 91 -7.47 13.31 -25.54
N ASP A 92 -8.02 13.67 -24.38
CA ASP A 92 -8.37 15.05 -24.10
C ASP A 92 -7.12 15.89 -24.40
N PRO A 93 -7.21 16.92 -25.28
CA PRO A 93 -6.06 17.78 -25.61
C PRO A 93 -5.37 18.40 -24.38
N LYS A 94 -6.00 18.35 -23.22
CA LYS A 94 -5.47 18.81 -21.94
C LYS A 94 -4.82 17.72 -21.11
N ALA A 95 -4.89 16.44 -21.51
CA ALA A 95 -4.23 15.37 -20.81
C ALA A 95 -2.71 15.56 -20.85
N ALA A 96 -2.08 15.58 -19.67
CA ALA A 96 -0.64 15.68 -19.53
C ALA A 96 0.09 14.37 -19.85
N GLY A 97 -0.66 13.25 -19.91
CA GLY A 97 -0.13 11.92 -20.18
C GLY A 97 -1.12 10.83 -19.79
N CYS A 98 -0.67 9.59 -19.82
CA CYS A 98 -1.41 8.41 -19.42
C CYS A 98 -0.63 7.61 -18.38
N VAL A 99 -1.38 7.00 -17.46
CA VAL A 99 -0.84 6.13 -16.41
C VAL A 99 -1.63 4.83 -16.40
N ASP A 100 -0.97 3.74 -16.04
CA ASP A 100 -1.60 2.44 -15.84
C ASP A 100 -2.72 2.55 -14.81
N ASP A 101 -3.89 1.97 -15.11
CA ASP A 101 -5.05 1.99 -14.21
C ASP A 101 -5.03 0.84 -13.19
N GLY A 102 -4.03 -0.03 -13.26
CA GLY A 102 -3.91 -1.22 -12.41
C GLY A 102 -4.78 -2.40 -12.86
N PHE A 103 -5.54 -2.24 -13.95
CA PHE A 103 -6.46 -3.26 -14.48
C PHE A 103 -6.15 -3.63 -15.94
N GLY A 104 -4.95 -3.29 -16.41
CA GLY A 104 -4.46 -3.57 -17.77
C GLY A 104 -4.96 -2.57 -18.82
N GLY A 105 -5.43 -1.41 -18.38
CA GLY A 105 -5.76 -0.25 -19.19
C GLY A 105 -4.99 0.98 -18.75
N GLN A 106 -5.35 2.15 -19.26
CA GLN A 106 -4.71 3.43 -18.90
C GLN A 106 -5.75 4.48 -18.52
N ASN A 107 -5.44 5.24 -17.47
CA ASN A 107 -6.13 6.48 -17.12
C ASN A 107 -5.44 7.67 -17.78
N ALA A 108 -6.21 8.64 -18.27
CA ALA A 108 -5.65 9.92 -18.63
C ALA A 108 -5.29 10.71 -17.35
N VAL A 109 -4.28 11.56 -17.46
CA VAL A 109 -3.79 12.40 -16.35
C VAL A 109 -3.94 13.86 -16.73
N ILE A 110 -4.49 14.66 -15.83
CA ILE A 110 -4.46 16.12 -15.93
C ILE A 110 -3.69 16.69 -14.74
N VAL A 111 -2.83 17.67 -15.02
CA VAL A 111 -2.10 18.41 -13.99
C VAL A 111 -2.74 19.79 -13.84
N VAL A 112 -3.41 19.99 -12.71
CA VAL A 112 -3.98 21.28 -12.36
C VAL A 112 -2.92 22.11 -11.66
N GLN A 113 -2.48 23.16 -12.31
CA GLN A 113 -1.55 24.12 -11.69
C GLN A 113 -2.32 25.00 -10.70
N ALA A 114 -1.75 25.18 -9.50
CA ALA A 114 -2.26 26.22 -8.63
C ALA A 114 -2.28 27.56 -9.39
N PRO A 115 -3.34 28.37 -9.24
CA PRO A 115 -3.31 29.73 -9.73
C PRO A 115 -2.00 30.36 -9.23
N VAL A 116 -1.20 30.90 -10.14
CA VAL A 116 -0.03 31.70 -9.74
C VAL A 116 -0.62 32.93 -9.05
N ALA A 117 -0.72 32.84 -7.73
CA ALA A 117 -1.04 34.04 -6.95
C ALA A 117 0.02 35.06 -7.28
N PRO A 118 -0.33 36.33 -7.54
CA PRO A 118 0.67 37.40 -7.63
C PRO A 118 1.50 37.29 -6.34
N THR A 119 2.83 37.24 -6.48
CA THR A 119 3.77 37.16 -5.36
C THR A 119 3.28 38.14 -4.29
N PRO A 120 2.80 37.69 -3.12
CA PRO A 120 2.38 38.63 -2.09
C PRO A 120 3.60 39.47 -1.73
N PRO A 121 3.46 40.75 -1.44
CA PRO A 121 4.55 41.49 -0.82
C PRO A 121 4.99 40.71 0.41
N ALA A 122 6.31 40.58 0.65
CA ALA A 122 6.91 39.79 1.72
C ALA A 122 6.37 40.21 3.10
N GLY A 123 5.20 39.73 3.44
CA GLY A 123 4.60 39.77 4.76
C GLY A 123 4.96 38.51 5.55
N PRO A 124 4.88 38.52 6.87
CA PRO A 124 5.15 37.33 7.67
C PRO A 124 4.22 36.17 7.24
N VAL A 125 4.80 35.00 7.04
CA VAL A 125 4.07 33.79 6.72
C VAL A 125 3.15 33.46 7.90
N ALA A 126 1.87 33.15 7.62
CA ALA A 126 0.92 32.79 8.68
C ALA A 126 1.39 31.52 9.39
N LEU A 127 1.31 31.48 10.71
CA LEU A 127 1.77 30.34 11.50
C LEU A 127 0.91 29.09 11.25
N ASP A 128 -0.39 29.24 11.02
CA ASP A 128 -1.35 28.14 10.76
C ASP A 128 -1.14 26.92 11.66
N PHE A 129 -1.00 27.17 12.97
CA PHE A 129 -0.69 26.15 13.95
C PHE A 129 -1.82 25.11 14.07
N THR A 130 -1.46 23.83 13.92
CA THR A 130 -2.37 22.70 14.09
C THR A 130 -1.75 21.65 14.99
N HIS A 131 -2.44 21.31 16.08
CA HIS A 131 -2.09 20.25 17.00
C HIS A 131 -3.33 19.79 17.76
N ASP A 132 -3.54 18.49 17.84
CA ASP A 132 -4.57 17.85 18.67
C ASP A 132 -3.90 16.70 19.46
N PRO A 133 -3.85 16.78 20.81
CA PRO A 133 -3.22 15.75 21.61
C PRO A 133 -3.93 14.39 21.56
N LEU A 134 -5.21 14.36 21.17
CA LEU A 134 -6.01 13.13 21.07
C LEU A 134 -5.93 12.48 19.68
N ASP A 135 -5.41 13.18 18.68
CA ASP A 135 -5.18 12.61 17.35
C ASP A 135 -3.79 11.94 17.31
N ALA A 136 -3.78 10.64 17.03
CA ALA A 136 -2.56 9.85 16.92
C ALA A 136 -1.55 10.40 15.88
N GLN A 137 -2.03 11.19 14.90
CA GLN A 137 -1.17 11.90 13.96
C GLN A 137 -0.19 12.83 14.66
N PHE A 138 -0.61 13.48 15.74
CA PHE A 138 0.19 14.45 16.47
C PHE A 138 0.85 13.87 17.73
N VAL A 139 0.23 12.85 18.34
CA VAL A 139 0.74 12.22 19.56
C VAL A 139 0.66 10.71 19.47
N SER A 140 1.81 10.06 19.39
CA SER A 140 1.90 8.60 19.32
C SER A 140 3.21 8.10 19.97
N HIS A 141 3.25 6.81 20.35
CA HIS A 141 4.47 6.16 20.83
C HIS A 141 5.22 5.53 19.64
N ALA A 142 6.41 6.05 19.39
CA ALA A 142 7.29 5.54 18.34
C ALA A 142 8.75 5.50 18.87
N ASP A 143 9.51 4.49 18.46
CA ASP A 143 10.89 4.27 18.90
C ASP A 143 11.04 4.31 20.46
N GLY A 144 10.01 3.80 21.18
CA GLY A 144 9.99 3.77 22.65
C GLY A 144 9.79 5.11 23.34
N LYS A 145 9.45 6.18 22.61
CA LYS A 145 9.25 7.54 23.13
C LYS A 145 7.87 8.07 22.75
N LEU A 146 7.36 9.04 23.51
CA LEU A 146 6.20 9.81 23.13
C LEU A 146 6.61 10.85 22.09
N SER A 147 6.20 10.69 20.86
CA SER A 147 6.34 11.66 19.78
C SER A 147 5.25 12.71 19.90
N VAL A 148 5.62 14.00 19.92
CA VAL A 148 4.71 15.14 19.89
C VAL A 148 5.01 15.95 18.64
N ARG A 149 4.01 16.14 17.80
CA ARG A 149 4.14 16.86 16.53
C ARG A 149 3.12 17.98 16.44
N PHE A 150 3.46 19.04 15.70
CA PHE A 150 2.49 20.02 15.22
C PHE A 150 2.77 20.36 13.77
N ARG A 151 1.77 20.87 13.10
CA ARG A 151 1.86 21.35 11.72
C ARG A 151 1.74 22.88 11.71
N ALA A 152 2.51 23.51 10.83
CA ALA A 152 2.51 24.96 10.63
C ALA A 152 2.59 25.31 9.14
N GLY A 153 2.41 26.58 8.77
CA GLY A 153 2.70 27.10 7.43
C GLY A 153 4.19 26.95 7.09
N GLU A 154 4.48 26.61 5.82
CA GLU A 154 5.86 26.42 5.36
C GLU A 154 6.72 27.65 5.60
N GLY A 155 7.82 27.50 6.36
CA GLY A 155 8.74 28.58 6.68
C GLY A 155 8.23 29.58 7.72
N ALA A 156 7.12 29.29 8.43
CA ALA A 156 6.58 30.18 9.46
C ALA A 156 7.38 30.11 10.79
N VAL A 157 8.00 28.96 11.09
CA VAL A 157 8.62 28.68 12.37
C VAL A 157 10.14 28.80 12.29
N ALA A 158 10.74 29.62 13.18
CA ALA A 158 12.19 29.75 13.35
C ALA A 158 12.73 28.75 14.36
N ALA A 159 11.97 28.45 15.43
CA ALA A 159 12.32 27.47 16.45
C ALA A 159 11.07 27.05 17.23
N ALA A 160 11.07 25.82 17.77
CA ALA A 160 9.97 25.34 18.60
C ALA A 160 10.49 24.47 19.76
N TRP A 161 9.70 24.41 20.82
CA TRP A 161 9.95 23.59 22.00
C TRP A 161 8.65 22.98 22.52
N VAL A 162 8.75 21.77 23.06
CA VAL A 162 7.70 21.23 23.93
C VAL A 162 8.14 21.43 25.37
N GLU A 163 7.28 22.01 26.23
CA GLU A 163 7.54 22.30 27.63
C GLU A 163 6.72 21.38 28.53
N VAL A 164 7.42 20.67 29.43
CA VAL A 164 6.81 19.80 30.42
C VAL A 164 7.44 20.16 31.76
N GLU A 165 6.61 20.41 32.81
CA GLU A 165 7.06 20.74 34.15
C GLU A 165 8.12 21.88 34.18
N GLY A 166 7.95 22.88 33.32
CA GLY A 166 8.85 24.01 33.17
C GLY A 166 10.18 23.74 32.45
N LYS A 167 10.39 22.51 31.96
CA LYS A 167 11.57 22.15 31.14
C LYS A 167 11.24 22.21 29.68
N ARG A 168 12.03 22.93 28.90
CA ARG A 168 11.89 23.05 27.45
C ARG A 168 12.74 22.00 26.75
N VAL A 169 12.10 21.14 25.94
CA VAL A 169 12.73 20.17 25.04
C VAL A 169 12.64 20.71 23.63
N PRO A 170 13.74 20.86 22.89
CA PRO A 170 13.69 21.38 21.52
C PRO A 170 12.92 20.45 20.60
N MET A 171 12.15 21.05 19.68
CA MET A 171 11.54 20.37 18.55
C MET A 171 12.35 20.64 17.29
N HIS A 172 12.33 19.69 16.36
CA HIS A 172 13.06 19.79 15.10
C HIS A 172 12.09 19.78 13.92
N LEU A 173 12.43 20.52 12.86
CA LEU A 173 11.74 20.41 11.59
C LEU A 173 11.90 18.98 11.08
N GLN A 174 10.78 18.28 10.97
CA GLN A 174 10.73 16.89 10.52
C GLN A 174 10.42 16.83 9.03
N LEU A 175 9.35 17.48 8.61
CA LEU A 175 8.85 17.41 7.23
C LEU A 175 8.61 18.83 6.70
N SER A 176 8.99 19.05 5.44
CA SER A 176 8.64 20.27 4.70
C SER A 176 8.12 19.87 3.32
N PHE A 177 6.99 20.43 2.95
CA PHE A 177 6.36 20.27 1.65
C PHE A 177 5.55 21.51 1.28
N PRO A 178 5.22 21.76 0.01
CA PRO A 178 4.56 22.99 -0.40
C PRO A 178 3.35 23.37 0.46
N GLY A 179 3.44 24.53 1.09
CA GLY A 179 2.43 25.14 1.94
C GLY A 179 2.42 24.68 3.40
N SER A 180 3.28 23.72 3.82
CA SER A 180 3.23 23.24 5.20
C SER A 180 4.55 22.65 5.69
N GLU A 181 4.76 22.71 6.99
CA GLU A 181 5.86 22.04 7.68
C GLU A 181 5.36 21.31 8.94
N VAL A 182 6.07 20.25 9.33
CA VAL A 182 5.80 19.49 10.56
C VAL A 182 7.01 19.56 11.47
N TRP A 183 6.78 19.97 12.69
CA TRP A 183 7.77 20.01 13.76
C TRP A 183 7.53 18.88 14.75
N ARG A 184 8.60 18.26 15.23
CA ARG A 184 8.57 17.08 16.09
C ARG A 184 9.47 17.25 17.29
N GLY A 185 8.95 16.89 18.46
CA GLY A 185 9.70 16.70 19.70
C GLY A 185 9.42 15.34 20.32
N THR A 186 10.27 14.88 21.21
CA THR A 186 10.08 13.63 21.95
C THR A 186 10.07 13.86 23.42
N LEU A 187 9.17 13.17 24.11
CA LEU A 187 9.04 13.19 25.56
C LEU A 187 9.18 11.75 26.12
N PRO A 188 9.58 11.59 27.37
CA PRO A 188 9.46 10.31 28.05
C PRO A 188 7.99 9.86 28.08
N GLY A 189 7.73 8.56 28.15
CA GLY A 189 6.38 8.04 28.38
C GLY A 189 5.86 8.44 29.77
N GLY A 190 4.53 8.60 29.88
CA GLY A 190 3.87 8.91 31.16
C GLY A 190 3.96 10.36 31.63
N VAL A 191 4.32 11.29 30.74
CA VAL A 191 4.32 12.73 31.06
C VAL A 191 2.90 13.26 31.24
N GLY A 192 2.74 14.26 32.11
CA GLY A 192 1.51 15.00 32.29
C GLY A 192 1.24 16.04 31.19
N ALA A 193 0.54 17.11 31.56
CA ALA A 193 0.26 18.19 30.64
C ALA A 193 1.54 18.85 30.09
N TYR A 194 1.52 19.20 28.80
CA TYR A 194 2.62 19.89 28.13
C TYR A 194 2.11 21.12 27.37
N ARG A 195 3.04 22.00 27.00
CA ARG A 195 2.79 23.14 26.11
C ARG A 195 3.72 23.08 24.92
N ILE A 196 3.31 23.68 23.81
CA ILE A 196 4.15 23.89 22.64
C ILE A 196 4.46 25.39 22.54
N LEU A 197 5.73 25.72 22.51
CA LEU A 197 6.23 27.07 22.33
C LEU A 197 6.80 27.19 20.93
N VAL A 198 6.38 28.21 20.20
CA VAL A 198 6.80 28.46 18.82
C VAL A 198 7.38 29.86 18.74
N ARG A 199 8.59 29.98 18.17
CA ARG A 199 9.15 31.25 17.74
C ARG A 199 9.00 31.36 16.22
N THR A 200 8.24 32.35 15.78
CA THR A 200 8.03 32.63 14.37
C THR A 200 9.25 33.32 13.74
N GLN A 201 9.30 33.38 12.41
CA GLN A 201 10.42 34.01 11.69
C GLN A 201 10.59 35.51 11.97
N ASP A 202 9.52 36.21 12.33
CA ASP A 202 9.54 37.61 12.79
C ASP A 202 9.98 37.77 14.25
N GLY A 203 10.32 36.67 14.96
CA GLY A 203 10.82 36.66 16.30
C GLY A 203 9.76 36.64 17.42
N LYS A 204 8.48 36.63 17.09
CA LYS A 204 7.38 36.55 18.07
C LYS A 204 7.34 35.15 18.69
N GLU A 205 7.20 35.07 20.02
CA GLU A 205 6.93 33.81 20.72
C GLU A 205 5.44 33.60 20.98
N GLU A 206 4.93 32.44 20.59
CA GLU A 206 3.57 32.00 20.85
C GLU A 206 3.58 30.72 21.69
N VAL A 207 2.58 30.58 22.59
CA VAL A 207 2.47 29.45 23.51
C VAL A 207 1.10 28.82 23.34
N PHE A 208 1.07 27.52 23.06
CA PHE A 208 -0.12 26.72 22.85
C PHE A 208 -0.28 25.67 23.95
N GLY A 209 -1.51 25.43 24.36
CA GLY A 209 -1.85 24.50 25.43
C GLY A 209 -2.21 25.19 26.76
N PRO A 210 -2.27 24.48 27.90
CA PRO A 210 -1.74 23.11 28.11
C PRO A 210 -2.54 22.04 27.35
N PHE A 211 -1.83 21.02 26.86
CA PHE A 211 -2.37 19.84 26.24
C PHE A 211 -2.15 18.62 27.16
N ASN A 212 -3.12 17.70 27.20
CA ASN A 212 -2.98 16.45 27.92
C ASN A 212 -2.81 15.32 26.92
N PRO A 213 -1.72 14.53 26.97
CA PRO A 213 -1.60 13.34 26.13
C PRO A 213 -2.67 12.31 26.52
N PRO A 214 -3.09 11.41 25.61
CA PRO A 214 -3.99 10.33 25.98
C PRO A 214 -3.34 9.39 27.00
N GLU A 215 -4.13 8.81 27.91
CA GLU A 215 -3.62 7.85 28.90
C GLU A 215 -2.89 6.67 28.26
N ARG A 216 -3.35 6.25 27.09
CA ARG A 216 -2.76 5.19 26.28
C ARG A 216 -2.57 5.68 24.85
N PRO A 217 -1.46 6.36 24.55
CA PRO A 217 -1.16 6.79 23.20
C PRO A 217 -1.09 5.59 22.27
N PHE A 218 -1.50 5.76 21.00
CA PHE A 218 -1.29 4.75 19.98
C PHE A 218 0.20 4.42 19.86
N ALA A 219 0.51 3.13 19.98
CA ALA A 219 1.90 2.66 20.02
C ALA A 219 2.17 1.71 18.85
N GLU A 220 3.41 1.71 18.39
CA GLU A 220 3.90 0.77 17.40
C GLU A 220 3.94 -0.66 17.93
N VAL A 221 3.78 -1.62 17.01
CA VAL A 221 4.11 -3.04 17.23
C VAL A 221 5.60 -3.19 16.94
N ALA A 222 6.42 -3.12 17.97
CA ALA A 222 7.86 -2.93 17.87
C ALA A 222 8.58 -3.92 16.93
N TRP A 223 8.17 -5.21 16.89
CA TRP A 223 8.83 -6.21 16.05
C TRP A 223 8.66 -5.96 14.53
N VAL A 224 7.68 -5.16 14.11
CA VAL A 224 7.37 -4.93 12.69
C VAL A 224 8.48 -4.13 12.00
N GLY A 225 8.86 -2.99 12.58
CA GLY A 225 9.89 -2.10 12.02
C GLY A 225 11.30 -2.66 12.04
N GLU A 226 11.55 -3.69 12.86
CA GLU A 226 12.87 -4.29 13.05
C GLU A 226 13.37 -5.11 11.86
N GLY A 227 12.47 -5.53 10.97
CA GLY A 227 12.75 -6.56 10.01
C GLY A 227 12.54 -6.23 8.54
N VAL A 228 12.47 -7.32 7.77
CA VAL A 228 12.14 -7.38 6.35
C VAL A 228 10.98 -8.32 6.16
N GLY A 229 9.97 -7.86 5.42
CA GLY A 229 8.80 -8.64 5.06
C GLY A 229 8.96 -9.38 3.74
N TYR A 230 8.28 -10.50 3.61
CA TYR A 230 8.26 -11.28 2.39
C TYR A 230 6.86 -11.85 2.14
N GLN A 231 6.26 -11.51 1.01
CA GLN A 231 4.97 -12.02 0.59
C GLN A 231 5.11 -13.34 -0.16
N ILE A 232 4.40 -14.35 0.30
CA ILE A 232 4.36 -15.69 -0.30
C ILE A 232 2.96 -15.97 -0.86
N PHE A 233 2.90 -16.31 -2.13
CA PHE A 233 1.76 -16.95 -2.78
C PHE A 233 2.02 -18.47 -2.77
N PRO A 234 1.49 -19.26 -1.79
CA PRO A 234 1.96 -20.63 -1.53
C PRO A 234 1.89 -21.52 -2.74
N GLU A 235 0.80 -21.45 -3.50
CA GLU A 235 0.58 -22.28 -4.69
C GLU A 235 1.62 -22.05 -5.81
N ARG A 236 2.38 -20.95 -5.77
CA ARG A 236 3.42 -20.56 -6.74
C ARG A 236 4.83 -20.49 -6.15
N PHE A 237 5.02 -20.93 -4.90
CA PHE A 237 6.30 -20.73 -4.22
C PHE A 237 7.22 -21.94 -4.34
N TYR A 238 6.82 -23.10 -3.83
CA TYR A 238 7.54 -24.35 -3.95
C TYR A 238 6.62 -25.54 -3.67
N ASN A 239 6.68 -26.58 -4.50
CA ASN A 239 5.97 -27.85 -4.27
C ASN A 239 6.82 -28.71 -3.33
N GLY A 240 6.39 -28.84 -2.09
CA GLY A 240 7.06 -29.62 -1.05
C GLY A 240 6.49 -31.03 -0.87
N ASP A 241 5.24 -31.24 -1.26
CA ASP A 241 4.53 -32.53 -1.18
C ASP A 241 3.70 -32.78 -2.46
N PRO A 242 4.30 -33.36 -3.51
CA PRO A 242 3.57 -33.69 -4.73
C PRO A 242 2.37 -34.63 -4.51
N GLY A 243 2.26 -35.27 -3.34
CA GLY A 243 1.14 -36.14 -3.03
C GLY A 243 -0.19 -35.41 -2.84
N ASN A 244 -0.16 -34.11 -2.60
CA ASN A 244 -1.36 -33.30 -2.42
C ASN A 244 -1.83 -32.58 -3.71
N ASP A 245 -1.04 -32.57 -4.79
CA ASP A 245 -1.32 -31.82 -6.02
C ASP A 245 -2.72 -32.09 -6.60
N ALA A 246 -3.12 -33.36 -6.64
CA ALA A 246 -4.41 -33.76 -7.20
C ALA A 246 -5.61 -33.20 -6.39
N LEU A 247 -5.43 -32.92 -5.10
CA LEU A 247 -6.47 -32.39 -4.24
C LEU A 247 -6.90 -30.97 -4.66
N ALA A 248 -6.05 -30.23 -5.41
CA ALA A 248 -6.39 -28.94 -5.98
C ALA A 248 -7.58 -29.04 -6.95
N LEU A 249 -7.60 -30.09 -7.77
CA LEU A 249 -8.71 -30.33 -8.74
C LEU A 249 -9.99 -30.74 -8.04
N GLU A 250 -9.89 -31.45 -6.90
CA GLU A 250 -11.04 -31.92 -6.12
C GLU A 250 -11.72 -30.78 -5.33
N THR A 251 -10.94 -29.79 -4.90
CA THR A 251 -11.45 -28.65 -4.12
C THR A 251 -11.92 -27.48 -4.97
N ASP A 252 -11.58 -27.46 -6.27
CA ASP A 252 -11.89 -26.34 -7.17
C ASP A 252 -13.39 -26.02 -7.21
N GLU A 253 -13.73 -24.74 -7.28
CA GLU A 253 -15.12 -24.27 -7.28
C GLU A 253 -15.89 -24.64 -8.57
N TYR A 254 -15.19 -25.03 -9.64
CA TYR A 254 -15.82 -25.47 -10.88
C TYR A 254 -16.94 -26.48 -10.63
N ARG A 255 -16.79 -27.36 -9.65
CA ARG A 255 -17.81 -28.34 -9.24
C ARG A 255 -19.11 -27.71 -8.70
N PHE A 256 -19.02 -26.47 -8.16
CA PHE A 256 -20.18 -25.74 -7.65
C PHE A 256 -20.75 -24.74 -8.67
N ASN A 257 -19.97 -24.34 -9.66
CA ASN A 257 -20.38 -23.38 -10.68
C ASN A 257 -21.05 -24.09 -11.86
N GLN A 258 -22.35 -24.36 -11.76
CA GLN A 258 -23.10 -25.00 -12.82
C GLN A 258 -23.21 -24.16 -14.11
N VAL A 259 -23.05 -22.84 -14.00
CA VAL A 259 -23.00 -21.94 -15.17
C VAL A 259 -21.74 -22.24 -15.98
N TRP A 260 -20.59 -22.43 -15.34
CA TRP A 260 -19.35 -22.81 -16.01
C TRP A 260 -19.43 -24.21 -16.62
N GLN A 261 -20.08 -25.16 -15.95
CA GLN A 261 -20.29 -26.51 -16.50
C GLN A 261 -21.11 -26.51 -17.78
N ARG A 262 -21.99 -25.51 -17.97
CA ARG A 262 -22.80 -25.32 -19.16
C ARG A 262 -22.13 -24.46 -20.23
N SER A 263 -21.13 -23.66 -19.82
CA SER A 263 -20.35 -22.81 -20.71
C SER A 263 -18.97 -23.40 -20.97
N SER A 264 -18.25 -22.83 -21.91
CA SER A 264 -16.84 -23.14 -22.17
C SER A 264 -15.88 -22.45 -21.18
N GLY A 265 -16.35 -22.12 -19.99
CA GLY A 265 -15.54 -21.44 -18.95
C GLY A 265 -14.28 -22.20 -18.55
N PRO A 266 -13.32 -21.55 -17.89
CA PRO A 266 -12.05 -22.16 -17.53
C PRO A 266 -12.27 -23.36 -16.59
N LYS A 267 -11.58 -24.45 -16.89
CA LYS A 267 -11.62 -25.69 -16.10
C LYS A 267 -10.34 -25.80 -15.27
N PRO A 268 -10.43 -26.44 -14.10
CA PRO A 268 -9.25 -26.68 -13.29
C PRO A 268 -8.23 -27.53 -14.05
N HIS A 269 -6.98 -27.14 -13.95
CA HIS A 269 -5.86 -27.76 -14.65
C HIS A 269 -4.63 -27.83 -13.78
N LEU A 270 -4.10 -29.02 -13.59
CA LEU A 270 -2.81 -29.22 -12.93
C LEU A 270 -1.69 -29.14 -13.98
N SER A 271 -0.81 -28.16 -13.80
CA SER A 271 0.31 -27.86 -14.70
C SER A 271 1.63 -28.33 -14.09
N ARG A 272 2.67 -28.51 -14.94
CA ARG A 272 4.02 -28.73 -14.47
C ARG A 272 4.59 -27.44 -13.88
N TRP A 273 5.46 -27.57 -12.90
CA TRP A 273 6.06 -26.40 -12.21
C TRP A 273 6.71 -25.36 -13.13
N GLY A 274 7.28 -25.77 -14.24
CA GLY A 274 7.93 -24.87 -15.22
C GLY A 274 7.01 -24.30 -16.31
N ASP A 275 5.75 -24.71 -16.36
CA ASP A 275 4.81 -24.24 -17.39
C ASP A 275 4.38 -22.79 -17.11
N PRO A 276 4.17 -21.94 -18.13
CA PRO A 276 3.67 -20.59 -17.92
C PRO A 276 2.18 -20.58 -17.55
N PRO A 277 1.71 -19.58 -16.78
CA PRO A 277 0.29 -19.35 -16.60
C PRO A 277 -0.41 -19.14 -17.93
N SER A 278 -1.62 -19.69 -18.06
CA SER A 278 -2.42 -19.66 -19.28
C SER A 278 -3.76 -18.94 -19.05
N PRO A 279 -4.18 -18.03 -19.96
CA PRO A 279 -5.48 -17.38 -19.86
C PRO A 279 -6.65 -18.36 -19.95
N LEU A 280 -6.43 -19.53 -20.58
CA LEU A 280 -7.45 -20.58 -20.72
C LEU A 280 -7.86 -21.21 -19.38
N HIS A 281 -7.00 -21.08 -18.38
CA HIS A 281 -7.18 -21.64 -17.05
C HIS A 281 -7.08 -20.59 -15.95
N CYS A 282 -7.22 -19.31 -16.27
CA CYS A 282 -7.08 -18.24 -15.30
C CYS A 282 -7.86 -18.54 -14.01
N CYS A 283 -7.15 -18.39 -12.83
CA CYS A 283 -7.62 -18.65 -11.48
C CYS A 283 -7.78 -20.14 -11.10
N HIS A 284 -7.80 -21.07 -12.08
CA HIS A 284 -7.99 -22.52 -11.92
C HIS A 284 -6.82 -23.35 -12.45
N GLN A 285 -5.66 -22.71 -12.67
CA GLN A 285 -4.41 -23.39 -13.03
C GLN A 285 -3.58 -23.59 -11.77
N TYR A 286 -3.28 -24.84 -11.45
CA TYR A 286 -2.55 -25.25 -10.26
C TYR A 286 -1.16 -25.79 -10.63
N PHE A 287 -0.18 -25.54 -9.75
CA PHE A 287 1.21 -25.96 -9.93
C PHE A 287 1.73 -26.76 -8.74
N GLY A 288 0.92 -26.89 -7.69
CA GLY A 288 1.21 -27.75 -6.56
C GLY A 288 2.10 -27.14 -5.46
N GLY A 289 2.31 -25.81 -5.46
CA GLY A 289 2.98 -25.17 -4.32
C GLY A 289 2.14 -25.28 -3.04
N ASP A 290 2.79 -25.48 -1.89
CA ASP A 290 2.15 -25.85 -0.65
C ASP A 290 2.88 -25.36 0.63
N LEU A 291 2.32 -25.65 1.81
CA LEU A 291 2.93 -25.29 3.10
C LEU A 291 4.18 -26.13 3.42
N ALA A 292 4.29 -27.34 2.89
CA ALA A 292 5.51 -28.14 3.01
C ALA A 292 6.66 -27.47 2.26
N GLY A 293 6.36 -26.90 1.09
CA GLY A 293 7.29 -26.11 0.31
C GLY A 293 7.71 -24.83 1.00
N VAL A 294 6.78 -24.10 1.61
CA VAL A 294 7.11 -22.91 2.40
C VAL A 294 8.02 -23.31 3.58
N LEU A 295 7.68 -24.35 4.31
CA LEU A 295 8.49 -24.88 5.42
C LEU A 295 9.90 -25.24 4.97
N ALA A 296 10.05 -25.95 3.85
CA ALA A 296 11.35 -26.33 3.30
C ALA A 296 12.23 -25.12 2.90
N LYS A 297 11.62 -23.99 2.59
CA LYS A 297 12.31 -22.76 2.15
C LYS A 297 12.52 -21.71 3.25
N LEU A 298 12.12 -21.97 4.49
CA LEU A 298 12.41 -21.07 5.62
C LEU A 298 13.90 -20.74 5.79
N PRO A 299 14.85 -21.69 5.61
CA PRO A 299 16.28 -21.37 5.66
C PRO A 299 16.72 -20.37 4.58
N TYR A 300 16.18 -20.46 3.36
CA TYR A 300 16.43 -19.49 2.30
C TYR A 300 15.92 -18.10 2.69
N LEU A 301 14.70 -18.00 3.20
CA LEU A 301 14.11 -16.75 3.64
C LEU A 301 14.90 -16.13 4.81
N LYS A 302 15.39 -16.95 5.73
CA LYS A 302 16.29 -16.50 6.80
C LYS A 302 17.59 -15.94 6.27
N ALA A 303 18.21 -16.61 5.30
CA ALA A 303 19.44 -16.15 4.65
C ALA A 303 19.23 -14.86 3.84
N LEU A 304 18.02 -14.61 3.34
CA LEU A 304 17.62 -13.35 2.71
C LEU A 304 17.44 -12.20 3.72
N GLY A 305 17.42 -12.49 5.02
CA GLY A 305 17.20 -11.52 6.08
C GLY A 305 15.72 -11.29 6.43
N VAL A 306 14.83 -12.14 5.93
CA VAL A 306 13.39 -12.06 6.20
C VAL A 306 13.08 -12.36 7.66
N SER A 307 12.21 -11.55 8.25
CA SER A 307 11.72 -11.71 9.63
C SER A 307 10.19 -11.72 9.73
N VAL A 308 9.48 -11.33 8.67
CA VAL A 308 8.02 -11.36 8.61
C VAL A 308 7.56 -12.02 7.33
N LEU A 309 6.77 -13.08 7.46
CA LEU A 309 6.13 -13.77 6.34
C LEU A 309 4.67 -13.33 6.23
N TYR A 310 4.26 -12.87 5.06
CA TYR A 310 2.88 -12.70 4.70
C TYR A 310 2.45 -13.81 3.75
N LEU A 311 1.55 -14.67 4.19
CA LEU A 311 0.98 -15.76 3.40
C LEU A 311 -0.32 -15.30 2.75
N ASN A 312 -0.41 -15.32 1.41
CA ASN A 312 -1.68 -15.23 0.71
C ASN A 312 -2.63 -16.34 1.18
N PRO A 313 -3.95 -16.30 0.88
CA PRO A 313 -4.92 -17.17 1.52
C PRO A 313 -4.56 -18.65 1.47
N ILE A 314 -4.62 -19.33 2.63
CA ILE A 314 -4.29 -20.75 2.80
C ILE A 314 -5.48 -21.60 3.21
N PHE A 315 -6.65 -20.97 3.39
CA PHE A 315 -7.86 -21.67 3.81
C PHE A 315 -8.52 -22.44 2.67
N ASP A 316 -9.41 -23.36 3.00
CA ASP A 316 -10.13 -24.14 2.01
C ASP A 316 -10.88 -23.21 1.04
N SER A 317 -10.63 -23.36 -0.25
CA SER A 317 -11.04 -22.42 -1.29
C SER A 317 -11.14 -23.10 -2.65
N GLY A 318 -11.86 -22.49 -3.58
CA GLY A 318 -12.18 -23.07 -4.86
C GLY A 318 -11.25 -22.68 -6.01
N SER A 319 -10.20 -21.88 -5.76
CA SER A 319 -9.29 -21.39 -6.80
C SER A 319 -7.83 -21.55 -6.40
N ALA A 320 -6.93 -21.24 -7.31
CA ALA A 320 -5.50 -21.21 -7.07
C ALA A 320 -5.07 -20.04 -6.16
N HIS A 321 -5.81 -18.91 -6.19
CA HIS A 321 -5.50 -17.73 -5.41
C HIS A 321 -6.05 -17.75 -3.97
N GLY A 322 -7.12 -18.54 -3.71
CA GLY A 322 -7.62 -18.75 -2.37
C GLY A 322 -8.56 -17.67 -1.79
N TYR A 323 -8.86 -16.59 -2.52
CA TYR A 323 -9.75 -15.52 -2.04
C TYR A 323 -11.24 -15.90 -2.04
N ASP A 324 -11.61 -16.96 -2.69
CA ASP A 324 -12.95 -17.56 -2.73
C ASP A 324 -13.09 -18.64 -1.64
N THR A 325 -13.06 -18.26 -0.38
CA THR A 325 -13.02 -19.16 0.77
C THR A 325 -14.26 -20.05 0.87
N HIS A 326 -14.06 -21.36 1.02
CA HIS A 326 -15.09 -22.36 1.28
C HIS A 326 -15.22 -22.71 2.78
N ASP A 327 -14.12 -22.70 3.51
CA ASP A 327 -14.11 -22.90 4.96
C ASP A 327 -12.91 -22.17 5.59
N TYR A 328 -13.22 -21.11 6.34
CA TYR A 328 -12.20 -20.28 7.02
C TYR A 328 -11.49 -21.02 8.16
N LEU A 329 -12.04 -22.10 8.68
CA LEU A 329 -11.44 -22.85 9.80
C LEU A 329 -10.69 -24.10 9.33
N LYS A 330 -10.53 -24.29 8.04
CA LYS A 330 -9.83 -25.43 7.44
C LYS A 330 -8.69 -24.93 6.55
N VAL A 331 -7.50 -25.50 6.73
CA VAL A 331 -6.41 -25.33 5.75
C VAL A 331 -6.81 -26.05 4.47
N SER A 332 -6.58 -25.45 3.32
CA SER A 332 -6.91 -26.07 2.05
C SER A 332 -6.13 -27.38 1.87
N PRO A 333 -6.80 -28.48 1.50
CA PRO A 333 -6.13 -29.78 1.32
C PRO A 333 -4.95 -29.74 0.32
N LYS A 334 -5.04 -28.87 -0.68
CA LYS A 334 -3.93 -28.65 -1.65
C LYS A 334 -2.67 -28.03 -1.01
N PHE A 335 -2.80 -27.43 0.17
CA PHE A 335 -1.69 -26.86 0.93
C PHE A 335 -1.22 -27.73 2.09
N GLY A 336 -2.00 -28.75 2.46
CA GLY A 336 -1.75 -29.59 3.62
C GLY A 336 -2.84 -29.51 4.67
N ASP A 337 -2.46 -29.50 5.93
CA ASP A 337 -3.38 -29.52 7.06
C ASP A 337 -2.93 -28.60 8.22
N LYS A 338 -3.77 -28.55 9.27
CA LYS A 338 -3.47 -27.75 10.47
C LYS A 338 -2.21 -28.24 11.22
N SER A 339 -1.85 -29.51 11.14
CA SER A 339 -0.65 -30.05 11.79
C SER A 339 0.61 -29.53 11.09
N LEU A 340 0.61 -29.55 9.75
CA LEU A 340 1.66 -28.96 8.94
C LEU A 340 1.78 -27.45 9.12
N LEU A 341 0.63 -26.73 9.17
CA LEU A 341 0.62 -25.30 9.44
C LEU A 341 1.19 -24.99 10.83
N ARG A 342 0.85 -25.76 11.86
CA ARG A 342 1.44 -25.61 13.20
C ARG A 342 2.95 -25.75 13.14
N LYS A 343 3.45 -26.84 12.49
CA LYS A 343 4.88 -27.06 12.30
C LYS A 343 5.57 -25.90 11.57
N LEU A 344 4.92 -25.34 10.54
CA LEU A 344 5.44 -24.17 9.83
C LEU A 344 5.57 -22.95 10.76
N LEU A 345 4.52 -22.64 11.54
CA LEU A 345 4.53 -21.52 12.48
C LEU A 345 5.61 -21.70 13.55
N ASP A 346 5.68 -22.88 14.16
CA ASP A 346 6.66 -23.19 15.21
C ASP A 346 8.11 -23.07 14.67
N GLU A 347 8.37 -23.55 13.46
CA GLU A 347 9.69 -23.44 12.84
C GLU A 347 10.04 -22.01 12.41
N ALA A 348 9.06 -21.26 11.87
CA ALA A 348 9.25 -19.84 11.57
C ALA A 348 9.60 -19.06 12.83
N HIS A 349 8.86 -19.27 13.92
CA HIS A 349 9.13 -18.64 15.22
C HIS A 349 10.51 -19.04 15.77
N ARG A 350 10.89 -20.31 15.67
CA ARG A 350 12.21 -20.79 16.07
C ARG A 350 13.35 -20.08 15.32
N LEU A 351 13.12 -19.74 14.07
CA LEU A 351 14.04 -18.95 13.24
C LEU A 351 13.97 -17.45 13.49
N GLY A 352 13.10 -16.99 14.39
CA GLY A 352 12.89 -15.57 14.70
C GLY A 352 12.05 -14.84 13.65
N MET A 353 11.22 -15.57 12.90
CA MET A 353 10.28 -14.99 11.94
C MET A 353 8.87 -14.90 12.54
N ARG A 354 8.12 -13.88 12.15
CA ARG A 354 6.70 -13.71 12.42
C ARG A 354 5.89 -14.08 11.18
N VAL A 355 4.65 -14.54 11.36
CA VAL A 355 3.79 -14.95 10.24
C VAL A 355 2.44 -14.29 10.35
N ILE A 356 2.01 -13.60 9.29
CA ILE A 356 0.67 -13.02 9.16
C ILE A 356 -0.11 -13.75 8.08
N PHE A 357 -1.41 -13.92 8.27
CA PHE A 357 -2.29 -14.57 7.31
C PHE A 357 -3.19 -13.57 6.58
N ASP A 358 -3.71 -13.98 5.43
CA ASP A 358 -4.69 -13.22 4.67
C ASP A 358 -6.10 -13.56 5.11
N PHE A 359 -6.92 -12.56 5.37
CA PHE A 359 -8.30 -12.70 5.83
C PHE A 359 -9.26 -11.98 4.90
N VAL A 360 -10.25 -12.70 4.38
CA VAL A 360 -11.21 -12.24 3.37
C VAL A 360 -12.60 -12.08 4.00
N PRO A 361 -12.93 -10.95 4.67
CA PRO A 361 -14.22 -10.79 5.36
C PRO A 361 -15.36 -10.30 4.46
N ASN A 362 -15.09 -9.82 3.25
CA ASN A 362 -16.10 -9.19 2.39
C ASN A 362 -16.97 -10.19 1.63
N HIS A 363 -16.43 -11.34 1.23
CA HIS A 363 -17.10 -12.31 0.38
C HIS A 363 -16.64 -13.74 0.69
N THR A 364 -17.36 -14.74 0.16
CA THR A 364 -16.99 -16.16 0.23
C THR A 364 -16.89 -16.74 -1.17
N GLY A 365 -16.39 -17.97 -1.26
CA GLY A 365 -16.51 -18.78 -2.48
C GLY A 365 -17.87 -19.49 -2.57
N LEU A 366 -18.14 -20.08 -3.73
CA LEU A 366 -19.38 -20.81 -4.01
C LEU A 366 -19.55 -22.03 -3.10
N GLY A 367 -18.46 -22.66 -2.70
CA GLY A 367 -18.47 -23.84 -1.84
C GLY A 367 -18.67 -23.56 -0.35
N PHE A 368 -18.75 -22.29 0.07
CA PHE A 368 -18.92 -21.98 1.47
C PHE A 368 -20.23 -22.56 2.01
N TRP A 369 -20.14 -23.25 3.14
CA TRP A 369 -21.24 -24.08 3.66
C TRP A 369 -22.55 -23.30 3.87
N ALA A 370 -22.48 -22.03 4.34
CA ALA A 370 -23.68 -21.21 4.53
C ALA A 370 -24.29 -20.78 3.18
N PHE A 371 -23.46 -20.46 2.17
CA PHE A 371 -23.95 -20.14 0.83
C PHE A 371 -24.61 -21.37 0.18
N GLN A 372 -24.01 -22.55 0.32
CA GLN A 372 -24.57 -23.79 -0.18
C GLN A 372 -25.91 -24.15 0.48
N ASP A 373 -26.11 -23.81 1.77
CA ASP A 373 -27.39 -23.97 2.42
C ASP A 373 -28.45 -22.99 1.87
N VAL A 374 -28.05 -21.73 1.61
CA VAL A 374 -28.91 -20.73 0.95
C VAL A 374 -29.33 -21.20 -0.45
N VAL A 375 -28.42 -21.72 -1.27
CA VAL A 375 -28.73 -22.26 -2.60
C VAL A 375 -29.79 -23.36 -2.52
N ARG A 376 -29.63 -24.30 -1.58
CA ARG A 376 -30.53 -25.46 -1.44
C ARG A 376 -31.89 -25.13 -0.83
N ARG A 377 -31.91 -24.28 0.19
CA ARG A 377 -33.10 -24.06 1.05
C ARG A 377 -33.82 -22.74 0.83
N GLY A 378 -33.16 -21.81 0.10
CA GLY A 378 -33.68 -20.48 -0.17
C GLY A 378 -34.05 -19.72 1.11
N PRO A 379 -35.19 -19.02 1.16
CA PRO A 379 -35.63 -18.25 2.34
C PRO A 379 -35.78 -19.05 3.62
N ARG A 380 -35.77 -20.39 3.55
CA ARG A 380 -35.82 -21.26 4.76
C ARG A 380 -34.42 -21.53 5.35
N SER A 381 -33.36 -21.08 4.71
CA SER A 381 -32.02 -21.17 5.26
C SER A 381 -31.84 -20.18 6.43
N PRO A 382 -31.25 -20.61 7.56
CA PRO A 382 -30.91 -19.70 8.64
C PRO A 382 -29.83 -18.68 8.23
N TYR A 383 -29.16 -18.92 7.10
CA TYR A 383 -28.12 -18.07 6.54
C TYR A 383 -28.61 -17.19 5.39
N TRP A 384 -29.92 -17.13 5.16
CA TRP A 384 -30.50 -16.36 4.05
C TRP A 384 -30.05 -14.90 4.09
N ASN A 385 -30.06 -14.26 5.23
CA ASN A 385 -29.67 -12.87 5.45
C ASN A 385 -28.14 -12.64 5.49
N TRP A 386 -27.34 -13.69 5.40
CA TRP A 386 -25.88 -13.57 5.32
C TRP A 386 -25.42 -13.06 3.96
N TYR A 387 -26.32 -13.08 2.99
CA TYR A 387 -26.07 -12.67 1.59
C TYR A 387 -27.16 -11.72 1.10
N PHE A 388 -26.89 -11.02 0.02
CA PHE A 388 -27.83 -10.13 -0.66
C PHE A 388 -28.48 -10.87 -1.84
N ILE A 389 -29.52 -11.66 -1.57
CA ILE A 389 -30.20 -12.47 -2.57
C ILE A 389 -31.29 -11.66 -3.24
N LYS A 390 -31.26 -11.58 -4.58
CA LYS A 390 -32.22 -10.84 -5.43
C LYS A 390 -33.37 -11.71 -5.90
N ARG A 391 -33.10 -13.01 -6.16
CA ARG A 391 -34.11 -14.00 -6.59
C ARG A 391 -33.70 -15.40 -6.17
N TRP A 392 -34.68 -16.28 -6.03
CA TRP A 392 -34.49 -17.69 -5.75
C TRP A 392 -35.62 -18.49 -6.45
N PRO A 393 -35.39 -19.70 -6.97
CA PRO A 393 -34.13 -20.43 -6.97
C PRO A 393 -33.10 -19.86 -7.98
N PHE A 394 -31.83 -20.15 -7.75
CA PHE A 394 -30.73 -19.75 -8.63
C PHE A 394 -29.63 -20.82 -8.69
N LEU A 395 -28.77 -20.72 -9.71
CA LEU A 395 -27.57 -21.53 -9.83
C LEU A 395 -26.38 -20.78 -9.21
N PRO A 396 -25.49 -21.46 -8.48
CA PRO A 396 -24.23 -20.86 -8.02
C PRO A 396 -23.45 -20.28 -9.22
N GLY A 397 -22.83 -19.12 -9.02
CA GLY A 397 -22.13 -18.40 -10.08
C GLY A 397 -22.99 -17.44 -10.91
N ASP A 398 -24.32 -17.44 -10.70
CA ASP A 398 -25.22 -16.50 -11.36
C ASP A 398 -25.26 -15.15 -10.62
N GLY A 399 -24.34 -14.25 -10.93
CA GLY A 399 -24.24 -12.91 -10.33
C GLY A 399 -25.46 -12.01 -10.53
N SER A 400 -26.44 -12.41 -11.40
CA SER A 400 -27.72 -11.68 -11.50
C SER A 400 -28.69 -12.02 -10.37
N ALA A 401 -28.48 -13.13 -9.69
CA ALA A 401 -29.38 -13.68 -8.68
C ALA A 401 -29.05 -13.20 -7.23
N TYR A 402 -27.84 -12.77 -7.01
CA TYR A 402 -27.34 -12.27 -5.72
C TYR A 402 -26.23 -11.26 -5.96
N GLU A 403 -25.82 -10.55 -4.90
CA GLU A 403 -24.72 -9.61 -4.96
C GLU A 403 -23.40 -10.36 -4.80
N GLY A 404 -22.49 -10.18 -5.76
CA GLY A 404 -21.12 -10.63 -5.71
C GLY A 404 -20.18 -9.44 -5.58
N TRP A 405 -18.97 -9.65 -5.03
CA TRP A 405 -17.93 -8.63 -5.03
C TRP A 405 -17.62 -8.20 -6.47
N TRP A 406 -17.69 -6.90 -6.75
CA TRP A 406 -17.58 -6.32 -8.10
C TRP A 406 -18.49 -6.97 -9.16
N GLY A 407 -19.65 -7.53 -8.73
CA GLY A 407 -20.57 -8.22 -9.61
C GLY A 407 -20.15 -9.64 -10.01
N LEU A 408 -19.03 -10.14 -9.48
CA LEU A 408 -18.54 -11.49 -9.77
C LEU A 408 -19.40 -12.51 -9.04
N GLY A 409 -20.11 -13.35 -9.82
CA GLY A 409 -20.99 -14.39 -9.26
C GLY A 409 -20.24 -15.48 -8.49
N SER A 410 -18.96 -15.70 -8.75
CA SER A 410 -18.10 -16.63 -8.00
C SER A 410 -17.75 -16.15 -6.58
N LEU A 411 -17.98 -14.87 -6.26
CA LEU A 411 -17.59 -14.24 -5.00
C LEU A 411 -18.81 -13.64 -4.27
N PRO A 412 -19.74 -14.47 -3.71
CA PRO A 412 -20.94 -14.00 -3.03
C PRO A 412 -20.59 -13.06 -1.88
N LYS A 413 -21.13 -11.84 -1.90
CA LYS A 413 -20.86 -10.80 -0.89
C LYS A 413 -21.55 -11.13 0.42
N LEU A 414 -20.80 -11.05 1.53
CA LEU A 414 -21.31 -11.23 2.87
C LEU A 414 -21.99 -9.96 3.39
N ASN A 415 -23.12 -10.14 4.05
CA ASN A 415 -23.81 -9.09 4.78
C ASN A 415 -23.20 -8.95 6.18
N THR A 416 -22.11 -8.21 6.31
CA THR A 416 -21.43 -7.99 7.60
C THR A 416 -22.23 -7.14 8.60
N ALA A 417 -23.36 -6.57 8.18
CA ALA A 417 -24.34 -5.97 9.10
C ALA A 417 -25.19 -7.03 9.83
N ASP A 418 -25.25 -8.26 9.31
CA ASP A 418 -25.91 -9.37 10.02
C ASP A 418 -25.06 -9.79 11.24
N PRO A 419 -25.65 -9.84 12.47
CA PRO A 419 -24.91 -10.18 13.68
C PRO A 419 -24.28 -11.58 13.65
N GLY A 420 -24.89 -12.53 12.89
CA GLY A 420 -24.38 -13.89 12.72
C GLY A 420 -23.10 -13.90 11.88
N VAL A 421 -23.09 -13.18 10.75
CA VAL A 421 -21.90 -12.99 9.90
C VAL A 421 -20.79 -12.35 10.71
N LYS A 422 -21.07 -11.21 11.35
CA LYS A 422 -20.08 -10.47 12.13
C LYS A 422 -19.44 -11.36 13.20
N ARG A 423 -20.26 -12.02 14.02
CA ARG A 423 -19.76 -12.92 15.07
C ARG A 423 -18.91 -14.06 14.49
N TYR A 424 -19.35 -14.67 13.39
CA TYR A 424 -18.61 -15.75 12.75
C TYR A 424 -17.22 -15.28 12.29
N LEU A 425 -17.16 -14.16 11.58
CA LEU A 425 -15.89 -13.60 11.09
C LEU A 425 -14.95 -13.21 12.23
N MET A 426 -15.47 -12.63 13.32
CA MET A 426 -14.67 -12.31 14.52
C MET A 426 -14.09 -13.57 15.16
N GLU A 427 -14.90 -14.64 15.32
CA GLU A 427 -14.41 -15.90 15.88
C GLU A 427 -13.35 -16.56 14.98
N VAL A 428 -13.49 -16.46 13.65
CA VAL A 428 -12.47 -16.93 12.70
C VAL A 428 -11.15 -16.19 12.92
N ALA A 429 -11.17 -14.86 12.94
CA ALA A 429 -9.96 -14.07 13.13
C ALA A 429 -9.27 -14.38 14.47
N LYS A 430 -10.07 -14.45 15.56
CA LYS A 430 -9.58 -14.83 16.89
C LYS A 430 -9.01 -16.24 16.93
N TYR A 431 -9.64 -17.18 16.24
CA TYR A 431 -9.17 -18.56 16.18
C TYR A 431 -7.74 -18.64 15.63
N TRP A 432 -7.46 -17.96 14.51
CA TRP A 432 -6.16 -18.03 13.89
C TRP A 432 -5.06 -17.27 14.65
N ILE A 433 -5.40 -16.17 15.33
CA ILE A 433 -4.45 -15.52 16.26
C ILE A 433 -4.12 -16.46 17.43
N ARG A 434 -5.12 -17.15 18.04
CA ARG A 434 -4.89 -18.17 19.08
C ARG A 434 -4.12 -19.38 18.53
N PHE A 435 -4.33 -19.71 17.26
CA PHE A 435 -3.60 -20.78 16.58
C PHE A 435 -2.11 -20.47 16.39
N GLY A 436 -1.67 -19.24 16.52
CA GLY A 436 -0.26 -18.87 16.54
C GLY A 436 0.20 -17.90 15.46
N PHE A 437 -0.70 -17.35 14.65
CA PHE A 437 -0.32 -16.25 13.77
C PHE A 437 0.01 -14.98 14.57
N ASP A 438 0.91 -14.16 14.01
CA ASP A 438 1.39 -12.92 14.62
C ASP A 438 0.62 -11.68 14.15
N GLY A 439 -0.29 -11.85 13.22
CA GLY A 439 -1.09 -10.77 12.68
C GLY A 439 -1.94 -11.20 11.50
N VAL A 440 -2.62 -10.23 10.91
CA VAL A 440 -3.58 -10.42 9.83
C VAL A 440 -3.46 -9.30 8.79
N ARG A 441 -3.47 -9.67 7.53
CA ARG A 441 -3.76 -8.75 6.43
C ARG A 441 -5.21 -8.95 6.03
N VAL A 442 -5.96 -7.88 5.97
CA VAL A 442 -7.39 -7.90 5.62
C VAL A 442 -7.57 -7.51 4.16
N ASP A 443 -8.20 -8.41 3.43
CA ASP A 443 -8.58 -8.23 2.03
C ASP A 443 -9.76 -7.26 1.91
N VAL A 444 -9.65 -6.29 1.00
CA VAL A 444 -10.66 -5.28 0.61
C VAL A 444 -11.54 -4.77 1.76
N PRO A 445 -10.94 -4.26 2.86
CA PRO A 445 -11.71 -3.83 4.03
C PRO A 445 -12.71 -2.70 3.71
N GLY A 446 -12.42 -1.87 2.72
CA GLY A 446 -13.30 -0.79 2.27
C GLY A 446 -14.64 -1.26 1.69
N ASP A 447 -14.72 -2.51 1.24
CA ASP A 447 -15.94 -3.10 0.67
C ASP A 447 -16.85 -3.78 1.71
N VAL A 448 -16.38 -3.93 2.95
CA VAL A 448 -17.15 -4.43 4.09
C VAL A 448 -18.21 -3.40 4.51
N LEU A 449 -19.40 -3.84 4.90
CA LEU A 449 -20.44 -2.92 5.39
C LEU A 449 -20.08 -2.35 6.77
N ASN A 450 -20.27 -1.04 6.92
CA ASN A 450 -19.88 -0.29 8.13
C ASN A 450 -18.43 -0.58 8.54
N PRO A 451 -17.47 -0.42 7.64
CA PRO A 451 -16.14 -1.01 7.77
C PRO A 451 -15.40 -0.48 9.00
N HIS A 452 -15.42 0.81 9.26
CA HIS A 452 -14.75 1.40 10.43
C HIS A 452 -15.26 0.81 11.77
N ALA A 453 -16.57 0.66 11.92
CA ALA A 453 -17.12 0.06 13.14
C ALA A 453 -16.75 -1.43 13.29
N PHE A 454 -16.75 -2.17 12.17
CA PHE A 454 -16.36 -3.57 12.13
C PHE A 454 -14.89 -3.76 12.52
N PHE A 455 -13.98 -2.98 11.96
CA PHE A 455 -12.55 -3.16 12.20
C PHE A 455 -12.08 -2.57 13.55
N LYS A 456 -12.76 -1.57 14.11
CA LYS A 456 -12.52 -1.16 15.50
C LYS A 456 -12.80 -2.30 16.49
N GLU A 457 -13.91 -2.99 16.33
CA GLU A 457 -14.25 -4.15 17.14
C GLU A 457 -13.26 -5.31 16.91
N MET A 458 -12.92 -5.61 15.64
CA MET A 458 -11.93 -6.64 15.33
C MET A 458 -10.56 -6.35 15.98
N ARG A 459 -10.07 -5.09 15.89
CA ARG A 459 -8.83 -4.70 16.57
C ARG A 459 -8.91 -4.95 18.07
N ALA A 460 -9.97 -4.46 18.72
CA ALA A 460 -10.14 -4.61 20.17
C ALA A 460 -10.10 -6.09 20.59
N GLU A 461 -10.81 -6.95 19.86
CA GLU A 461 -10.87 -8.39 20.12
C GLU A 461 -9.51 -9.08 19.88
N LEU A 462 -8.83 -8.77 18.80
CA LEU A 462 -7.54 -9.41 18.48
C LEU A 462 -6.41 -8.92 19.41
N LYS A 463 -6.35 -7.62 19.71
CA LYS A 463 -5.36 -7.06 20.65
C LYS A 463 -5.60 -7.51 22.09
N ALA A 464 -6.81 -7.87 22.48
CA ALA A 464 -7.09 -8.49 23.78
C ALA A 464 -6.48 -9.90 23.91
N ILE A 465 -6.36 -10.64 22.79
CA ILE A 465 -5.74 -11.99 22.75
C ILE A 465 -4.21 -11.86 22.65
N LYS A 466 -3.75 -11.01 21.74
CA LYS A 466 -2.34 -10.82 21.42
C LYS A 466 -2.07 -9.32 21.22
N PRO A 467 -1.61 -8.60 22.26
CA PRO A 467 -1.44 -7.14 22.20
C PRO A 467 -0.49 -6.67 21.08
N ASP A 468 0.48 -7.50 20.72
CA ASP A 468 1.44 -7.28 19.65
C ASP A 468 1.02 -7.89 18.30
N ALA A 469 -0.22 -8.30 18.11
CA ALA A 469 -0.73 -8.74 16.81
C ALA A 469 -0.69 -7.56 15.81
N TYR A 470 -0.17 -7.81 14.60
CA TYR A 470 -0.06 -6.79 13.56
C TYR A 470 -1.26 -6.83 12.60
N LEU A 471 -1.96 -5.71 12.44
CA LEU A 471 -3.17 -5.59 11.62
C LEU A 471 -2.90 -4.70 10.41
N VAL A 472 -3.00 -5.27 9.20
CA VAL A 472 -2.74 -4.59 7.92
C VAL A 472 -4.01 -4.55 7.08
N ALA A 473 -4.35 -3.39 6.53
CA ALA A 473 -5.46 -3.22 5.60
C ALA A 473 -5.00 -3.16 4.14
N GLU A 474 -5.70 -3.84 3.25
CA GLU A 474 -5.53 -3.61 1.81
C GLU A 474 -6.29 -2.35 1.39
N ILE A 475 -5.63 -1.23 1.47
CA ILE A 475 -6.11 0.06 0.96
C ILE A 475 -5.04 0.60 0.01
N TRP A 476 -5.44 0.86 -1.23
CA TRP A 476 -4.52 1.24 -2.30
C TRP A 476 -4.15 2.73 -2.27
N GLN A 477 -5.05 3.56 -1.77
CA GLN A 477 -4.87 5.00 -1.69
C GLN A 477 -4.29 5.41 -0.32
N ARG A 478 -3.74 6.61 -0.26
CA ARG A 478 -3.43 7.24 1.02
C ARG A 478 -4.74 7.59 1.74
N ASP A 479 -5.05 6.85 2.78
CA ASP A 479 -6.23 7.10 3.59
C ASP A 479 -5.93 7.00 5.10
N PRO A 480 -5.60 8.13 5.75
CA PRO A 480 -5.29 8.15 7.18
C PRO A 480 -6.50 7.86 8.08
N SER A 481 -7.72 7.83 7.55
CA SER A 481 -8.91 7.53 8.36
C SER A 481 -8.87 6.14 9.01
N TRP A 482 -8.17 5.19 8.40
CA TRP A 482 -7.95 3.83 8.89
C TRP A 482 -6.85 3.70 9.95
N LEU A 483 -6.07 4.78 10.18
CA LEU A 483 -4.82 4.77 10.94
C LEU A 483 -4.87 5.64 12.21
N ARG A 484 -6.05 5.83 12.77
CA ARG A 484 -6.24 6.68 13.96
C ARG A 484 -5.88 6.00 15.28
N GLY A 485 -5.39 4.76 15.23
CA GLY A 485 -4.98 3.99 16.39
C GLY A 485 -6.01 3.00 16.90
N ASP A 486 -7.21 2.97 16.34
CA ASP A 486 -8.33 2.16 16.78
C ASP A 486 -8.79 1.10 15.75
N GLU A 487 -8.15 1.02 14.58
CA GLU A 487 -8.46 0.07 13.51
C GLU A 487 -7.22 -0.74 13.09
N PHE A 488 -6.44 -0.22 12.15
CA PHE A 488 -5.26 -0.91 11.62
C PHE A 488 -3.95 -0.30 12.12
N ASP A 489 -2.91 -1.12 12.15
CA ASP A 489 -1.54 -0.69 12.44
C ASP A 489 -0.86 -0.14 11.18
N SER A 490 -1.26 -0.61 10.00
CA SER A 490 -0.76 -0.14 8.70
C SER A 490 -1.75 -0.42 7.57
N LEU A 491 -1.54 0.29 6.45
CA LEU A 491 -2.07 -0.08 5.14
C LEU A 491 -1.01 -0.84 4.35
N MET A 492 -1.42 -1.58 3.31
CA MET A 492 -0.52 -1.97 2.23
C MET A 492 -0.17 -0.68 1.45
N ASN A 493 1.00 -0.11 1.71
CA ASN A 493 1.37 1.24 1.28
C ASN A 493 1.68 1.35 -0.23
N TYR A 494 0.72 0.99 -1.09
CA TYR A 494 0.80 1.21 -2.54
C TYR A 494 0.99 2.70 -2.88
N ALA A 495 0.36 3.59 -2.11
CA ALA A 495 0.53 5.04 -2.25
C ALA A 495 2.01 5.48 -2.11
N ILE A 496 2.81 4.77 -1.29
CA ILE A 496 4.26 4.99 -1.21
C ILE A 496 4.97 4.24 -2.31
N GLY A 497 4.80 2.91 -2.37
CA GLY A 497 5.61 2.06 -3.23
C GLY A 497 5.35 2.27 -4.72
N ARG A 498 4.09 2.17 -5.14
CA ARG A 498 3.69 2.30 -6.55
C ARG A 498 3.66 3.76 -6.99
N ASP A 499 3.01 4.63 -6.20
CA ASP A 499 2.72 5.98 -6.65
C ASP A 499 3.90 6.95 -6.46
N ILE A 500 4.86 6.63 -5.57
CA ILE A 500 6.04 7.46 -5.35
C ILE A 500 7.32 6.75 -5.77
N LEU A 501 7.68 5.61 -5.13
CA LEU A 501 8.98 4.98 -5.34
C LEU A 501 9.14 4.45 -6.76
N LEU A 502 8.15 3.71 -7.26
CA LEU A 502 8.17 3.16 -8.61
C LEU A 502 8.22 4.27 -9.67
N ARG A 503 7.42 5.32 -9.52
CA ARG A 503 7.44 6.47 -10.45
C ARG A 503 8.78 7.17 -10.47
N PHE A 504 9.39 7.38 -9.31
CA PHE A 504 10.72 7.99 -9.22
C PHE A 504 11.79 7.08 -9.83
N ALA A 505 11.78 5.78 -9.55
CA ALA A 505 12.75 4.83 -10.08
C ALA A 505 12.63 4.61 -11.59
N LYS A 506 11.42 4.69 -12.15
CA LYS A 506 11.19 4.69 -13.63
C LYS A 506 11.95 5.84 -14.30
N GLY A 507 12.15 6.95 -13.62
CA GLY A 507 12.70 8.15 -14.22
C GLY A 507 11.71 8.75 -15.22
N GLY A 508 12.20 9.30 -16.31
CA GLY A 508 11.38 9.90 -17.36
C GLY A 508 11.39 11.42 -17.31
N SER A 509 10.29 12.06 -17.74
CA SER A 509 10.24 13.53 -17.82
C SER A 509 10.24 14.18 -16.44
N LEU A 510 11.28 14.97 -16.14
CA LEU A 510 11.36 15.78 -14.92
C LEU A 510 10.21 16.78 -14.75
N ALA A 511 9.57 17.15 -15.85
CA ALA A 511 8.40 18.03 -15.82
C ALA A 511 7.16 17.31 -15.22
N LEU A 512 7.08 15.98 -15.37
CA LEU A 512 5.98 15.18 -14.86
C LEU A 512 6.22 14.71 -13.43
N TYR A 513 7.42 14.17 -13.14
CA TYR A 513 7.74 13.67 -11.80
C TYR A 513 9.24 13.76 -11.54
N ASN A 514 9.64 14.56 -10.57
CA ASN A 514 11.02 14.82 -10.20
C ASN A 514 11.27 14.56 -8.70
N ALA A 515 12.52 14.66 -8.28
CA ALA A 515 12.91 14.39 -6.89
C ALA A 515 12.22 15.32 -5.88
N ARG A 516 12.01 16.61 -6.23
CA ARG A 516 11.29 17.56 -5.36
C ARG A 516 9.86 17.10 -5.12
N ARG A 517 9.16 16.67 -6.17
CA ARG A 517 7.80 16.15 -6.08
C ARG A 517 7.77 14.84 -5.28
N ALA A 518 8.67 13.91 -5.55
CA ALA A 518 8.76 12.64 -4.81
C ALA A 518 8.98 12.88 -3.31
N LEU A 519 9.88 13.81 -2.95
CA LEU A 519 10.13 14.18 -1.55
C LEU A 519 8.90 14.81 -0.88
N ALA A 520 8.22 15.72 -1.59
CA ALA A 520 7.01 16.36 -1.11
C ALA A 520 5.86 15.35 -0.91
N ASP A 521 5.71 14.39 -1.81
CA ASP A 521 4.68 13.35 -1.73
C ASP A 521 4.96 12.40 -0.55
N LEU A 522 6.24 11.98 -0.34
CA LEU A 522 6.65 11.24 0.86
C LEU A 522 6.37 12.04 2.14
N ALA A 523 6.76 13.32 2.17
CA ALA A 523 6.51 14.20 3.30
C ALA A 523 5.02 14.31 3.63
N ARG A 524 4.15 14.45 2.62
CA ARG A 524 2.69 14.46 2.81
C ARG A 524 2.16 13.16 3.40
N VAL A 525 2.65 12.00 2.94
CA VAL A 525 2.22 10.73 3.53
C VAL A 525 2.56 10.71 5.01
N TYR A 526 3.83 10.96 5.38
CA TYR A 526 4.27 10.90 6.78
C TYR A 526 3.74 12.06 7.64
N ALA A 527 3.33 13.19 7.05
CA ALA A 527 2.69 14.27 7.77
C ALA A 527 1.29 13.91 8.27
N PHE A 528 0.56 13.07 7.52
CA PHE A 528 -0.81 12.68 7.85
C PHE A 528 -0.91 11.29 8.49
N TYR A 529 0.16 10.51 8.51
CA TYR A 529 0.22 9.25 9.25
C TYR A 529 0.78 9.48 10.65
N PRO A 530 0.25 8.80 11.68
CA PRO A 530 0.91 8.74 12.99
C PRO A 530 2.35 8.26 12.85
N GLU A 531 3.28 8.78 13.67
CA GLU A 531 4.67 8.33 13.60
C GLU A 531 4.81 6.85 13.97
N ALA A 532 4.00 6.36 14.90
CA ALA A 532 3.91 4.93 15.19
C ALA A 532 3.54 4.10 13.94
N VAL A 533 2.63 4.60 13.08
CA VAL A 533 2.30 3.95 11.81
C VAL A 533 3.49 3.96 10.85
N ALA A 534 4.25 5.06 10.81
CA ALA A 534 5.47 5.09 10.00
C ALA A 534 6.45 3.98 10.41
N GLY A 535 6.64 3.76 11.72
CA GLY A 535 7.46 2.67 12.25
C GLY A 535 6.95 1.25 11.95
N MET A 536 5.66 1.12 11.59
CA MET A 536 5.02 -0.17 11.28
C MET A 536 4.62 -0.30 9.81
N GLY A 537 4.93 0.67 8.96
CA GLY A 537 4.45 0.73 7.58
C GLY A 537 4.67 -0.55 6.80
N PHE A 538 3.62 -1.19 6.27
CA PHE A 538 3.71 -2.33 5.35
C PHE A 538 4.02 -1.79 3.96
N ASN A 539 5.30 -1.52 3.68
CA ASN A 539 5.74 -0.87 2.46
C ASN A 539 6.08 -1.90 1.39
N LEU A 540 5.42 -1.81 0.25
CA LEU A 540 5.64 -2.68 -0.89
C LEU A 540 5.58 -1.85 -2.17
N ILE A 541 6.31 -2.26 -3.21
CA ILE A 541 6.20 -1.64 -4.53
C ILE A 541 5.27 -2.46 -5.41
N THR A 542 5.39 -3.77 -5.34
CA THR A 542 4.61 -4.74 -6.10
C THR A 542 4.07 -5.84 -5.20
N SER A 543 3.06 -6.55 -5.68
CA SER A 543 2.43 -7.67 -5.00
C SER A 543 1.93 -8.72 -6.03
N HIS A 544 1.20 -9.71 -5.54
CA HIS A 544 0.50 -10.67 -6.39
C HIS A 544 -0.61 -10.03 -7.26
N ASP A 545 -0.98 -8.76 -7.00
CA ASP A 545 -2.02 -8.01 -7.72
C ASP A 545 -1.49 -6.99 -8.73
N THR A 546 -0.19 -6.83 -8.81
CA THR A 546 0.47 -5.92 -9.77
C THR A 546 1.38 -6.69 -10.72
N ALA A 547 1.82 -6.06 -11.81
CA ALA A 547 2.95 -6.59 -12.57
C ALA A 547 4.22 -6.66 -11.70
N ARG A 548 5.17 -7.49 -12.08
CA ARG A 548 6.46 -7.65 -11.39
C ARG A 548 7.27 -6.36 -11.42
N LEU A 549 8.03 -6.09 -10.36
CA LEU A 549 8.84 -4.88 -10.23
C LEU A 549 9.76 -4.66 -11.44
N LEU A 550 10.46 -5.69 -11.86
CA LEU A 550 11.39 -5.58 -12.99
C LEU A 550 10.65 -5.31 -14.32
N THR A 551 9.47 -5.89 -14.53
CA THR A 551 8.60 -5.60 -15.68
C THR A 551 8.18 -4.13 -15.67
N GLU A 552 7.71 -3.62 -14.54
CA GLU A 552 7.33 -2.22 -14.36
C GLU A 552 8.46 -1.23 -14.66
N LEU A 553 9.71 -1.66 -14.45
CA LEU A 553 10.92 -0.86 -14.67
C LEU A 553 11.57 -1.08 -16.04
N GLY A 554 10.83 -1.63 -17.00
CA GLY A 554 11.29 -1.81 -18.37
C GLY A 554 12.06 -3.10 -18.62
N GLY A 555 11.94 -4.08 -17.73
CA GLY A 555 12.55 -5.41 -17.86
C GLY A 555 11.87 -6.34 -18.85
N GLY A 556 10.77 -5.88 -19.46
CA GLY A 556 9.99 -6.69 -20.39
C GLY A 556 9.08 -7.72 -19.71
N GLY A 557 8.50 -8.60 -20.49
CA GLY A 557 7.61 -9.67 -20.05
C GLY A 557 8.35 -10.95 -19.67
N LEU A 558 7.58 -12.00 -19.44
CA LEU A 558 8.07 -13.29 -18.91
C LEU A 558 9.15 -13.95 -19.79
N LYS A 559 9.16 -13.69 -21.10
CA LYS A 559 10.10 -14.27 -22.07
C LYS A 559 11.29 -13.37 -22.40
N ASP A 560 11.29 -12.14 -21.91
CA ASP A 560 12.30 -11.15 -22.26
C ASP A 560 13.52 -11.28 -21.36
N VAL A 561 14.66 -10.80 -21.87
CA VAL A 561 15.90 -10.68 -21.09
C VAL A 561 16.00 -9.22 -20.61
N PRO A 562 15.88 -8.96 -19.32
CA PRO A 562 15.93 -7.60 -18.81
C PRO A 562 17.24 -6.89 -19.11
N SER A 563 17.16 -5.63 -19.52
CA SER A 563 18.33 -4.79 -19.78
C SER A 563 19.12 -4.49 -18.49
N PRO A 564 20.41 -4.16 -18.57
CA PRO A 564 21.19 -3.69 -17.42
C PRO A 564 20.58 -2.45 -16.75
N GLU A 565 19.98 -1.55 -17.53
CA GLU A 565 19.29 -0.38 -17.02
C GLU A 565 18.06 -0.76 -16.18
N ALA A 566 17.19 -1.64 -16.68
CA ALA A 566 16.01 -2.11 -15.94
C ALA A 566 16.41 -2.74 -14.60
N ARG A 567 17.48 -3.56 -14.59
CA ARG A 567 18.02 -4.13 -13.35
C ARG A 567 18.60 -3.08 -12.40
N ALA A 568 19.26 -2.02 -12.94
CA ALA A 568 19.74 -0.91 -12.12
C ALA A 568 18.57 -0.13 -11.49
N ARG A 569 17.51 0.12 -12.24
CA ARG A 569 16.26 0.74 -11.73
C ARG A 569 15.58 -0.12 -10.66
N GLN A 570 15.58 -1.45 -10.82
CA GLN A 570 15.08 -2.38 -9.80
C GLN A 570 15.89 -2.26 -8.51
N ARG A 571 17.22 -2.24 -8.59
CA ARG A 571 18.10 -2.05 -7.42
C ARG A 571 17.86 -0.70 -6.74
N LEU A 572 17.69 0.37 -7.52
CA LEU A 572 17.36 1.69 -6.99
C LEU A 572 16.02 1.67 -6.23
N ALA A 573 14.98 1.11 -6.82
CA ALA A 573 13.65 1.01 -6.19
C ALA A 573 13.70 0.18 -4.90
N ALA A 574 14.39 -0.96 -4.90
CA ALA A 574 14.59 -1.77 -3.70
C ALA A 574 15.37 -1.01 -2.61
N ALA A 575 16.45 -0.31 -2.97
CA ALA A 575 17.19 0.50 -2.01
C ALA A 575 16.30 1.60 -1.39
N MET A 576 15.48 2.28 -2.20
CA MET A 576 14.52 3.26 -1.65
C MET A 576 13.56 2.62 -0.66
N LEU A 577 12.98 1.46 -1.02
CA LEU A 577 12.04 0.73 -0.17
C LEU A 577 12.65 0.36 1.20
N TYR A 578 13.89 -0.16 1.19
CA TYR A 578 14.60 -0.57 2.40
C TYR A 578 15.09 0.61 3.27
N ALA A 579 15.16 1.81 2.71
CA ALA A 579 15.50 3.03 3.44
C ALA A 579 14.31 3.65 4.17
N LEU A 580 13.07 3.30 3.83
CA LEU A 580 11.88 3.89 4.47
C LEU A 580 11.67 3.36 5.90
N PRO A 581 10.97 4.12 6.78
CA PRO A 581 10.49 3.59 8.04
C PRO A 581 9.49 2.45 7.83
N GLY A 582 9.36 1.56 8.80
CA GLY A 582 8.45 0.42 8.75
C GLY A 582 9.06 -0.82 8.10
N LEU A 583 8.22 -1.72 7.61
CA LEU A 583 8.55 -3.03 7.08
C LEU A 583 8.66 -2.97 5.55
N PRO A 584 9.86 -3.06 4.94
CA PRO A 584 9.99 -3.25 3.51
C PRO A 584 9.55 -4.68 3.15
N VAL A 585 8.56 -4.82 2.27
CA VAL A 585 7.99 -6.12 1.87
C VAL A 585 8.33 -6.42 0.42
N THR A 586 8.96 -7.57 0.19
CA THR A 586 9.30 -8.09 -1.12
C THR A 586 8.28 -9.14 -1.55
N PHE A 587 7.73 -9.04 -2.76
CA PHE A 587 6.93 -10.11 -3.34
C PHE A 587 7.85 -11.21 -3.87
N GLN A 588 7.53 -12.48 -3.58
CA GLN A 588 8.34 -13.65 -3.96
C GLN A 588 8.86 -13.57 -5.41
N GLY A 589 10.16 -13.67 -5.59
CA GLY A 589 10.83 -13.67 -6.90
C GLY A 589 11.33 -12.30 -7.37
N ASP A 590 10.91 -11.19 -6.76
CA ASP A 590 11.49 -9.88 -7.09
C ASP A 590 12.96 -9.81 -6.70
N GLU A 591 13.36 -10.46 -5.59
CA GLU A 591 14.77 -10.61 -5.18
C GLU A 591 15.60 -11.46 -6.15
N CYS A 592 14.95 -12.24 -6.99
CA CYS A 592 15.57 -13.02 -8.06
C CYS A 592 15.54 -12.32 -9.42
N GLY A 593 14.93 -11.13 -9.50
CA GLY A 593 14.81 -10.38 -10.74
C GLY A 593 13.83 -11.00 -11.73
N PHE A 594 12.71 -11.55 -11.23
CA PHE A 594 11.68 -12.10 -12.11
C PHE A 594 10.85 -11.01 -12.77
N THR A 595 10.42 -11.30 -14.00
CA THR A 595 9.47 -10.50 -14.78
C THR A 595 8.12 -11.19 -14.84
N GLY A 596 7.10 -10.47 -15.22
CA GLY A 596 5.74 -11.00 -15.43
C GLY A 596 4.72 -9.88 -15.42
N GLU A 597 3.96 -9.80 -16.49
CA GLU A 597 2.87 -8.85 -16.67
C GLU A 597 1.61 -9.32 -15.93
N ARG A 598 0.69 -8.39 -15.73
CA ARG A 598 -0.67 -8.66 -15.27
C ARG A 598 -1.69 -8.04 -16.23
N PRO A 599 -1.89 -8.62 -17.43
CA PRO A 599 -2.89 -8.15 -18.36
C PRO A 599 -4.31 -8.39 -17.81
N ALA A 600 -5.20 -7.43 -18.05
CA ALA A 600 -6.60 -7.55 -17.66
C ALA A 600 -7.44 -8.33 -18.70
N ASP A 601 -7.04 -8.32 -19.99
CA ASP A 601 -7.79 -8.93 -21.09
C ASP A 601 -6.86 -9.49 -22.18
N PRO A 602 -6.92 -10.80 -22.45
CA PRO A 602 -7.54 -11.79 -21.55
C PRO A 602 -6.80 -11.83 -20.21
N PRO A 603 -7.50 -12.10 -19.09
CA PRO A 603 -6.85 -12.11 -17.79
C PRO A 603 -5.75 -13.16 -17.72
N HIS A 604 -4.56 -12.73 -17.35
CA HIS A 604 -3.40 -13.57 -17.20
C HIS A 604 -2.80 -13.41 -15.81
N GLU A 605 -2.22 -14.48 -15.29
CA GLU A 605 -1.50 -14.47 -14.03
C GLU A 605 0.02 -14.60 -14.24
N LEU A 606 0.58 -13.94 -15.28
CA LEU A 606 2.02 -14.02 -15.58
C LEU A 606 2.89 -13.44 -14.45
N ASN A 607 2.38 -12.47 -13.71
CA ASN A 607 3.00 -11.96 -12.49
C ASN A 607 3.06 -13.00 -11.35
N ARG A 608 2.17 -14.01 -11.38
CA ARG A 608 2.07 -15.14 -10.43
C ARG A 608 2.70 -16.41 -10.98
N TYR A 609 3.70 -16.28 -11.86
CA TYR A 609 4.44 -17.43 -12.39
C TYR A 609 5.11 -18.20 -11.25
N PRO A 610 5.11 -19.56 -11.28
CA PRO A 610 5.78 -20.37 -10.27
C PRO A 610 7.24 -19.99 -10.10
N PHE A 611 7.71 -19.97 -8.86
CA PHE A 611 9.07 -19.54 -8.53
C PHE A 611 10.12 -20.42 -9.21
N GLN A 612 10.93 -19.84 -10.07
CA GLN A 612 11.97 -20.52 -10.85
C GLN A 612 13.30 -20.52 -10.08
N TRP A 613 13.41 -21.43 -9.12
CA TRP A 613 14.53 -21.47 -8.18
C TRP A 613 15.91 -21.51 -8.87
N GLU A 614 16.03 -22.23 -9.97
CA GLU A 614 17.25 -22.38 -10.77
C GLU A 614 17.57 -21.17 -11.66
N LYS A 615 16.60 -20.24 -11.82
CA LYS A 615 16.75 -19.03 -12.65
C LYS A 615 16.95 -17.75 -11.83
N CYS A 616 17.15 -17.90 -10.53
CA CYS A 616 17.38 -16.75 -9.66
C CYS A 616 18.64 -15.99 -10.08
N HIS A 617 18.52 -14.68 -10.35
CA HIS A 617 19.65 -13.85 -10.73
C HIS A 617 20.51 -13.54 -9.50
N GLY A 618 21.69 -14.14 -9.41
CA GLY A 618 22.51 -14.13 -8.22
C GLY A 618 22.93 -12.75 -7.74
N GLU A 619 23.25 -11.82 -8.64
CA GLU A 619 23.60 -10.43 -8.27
C GLU A 619 22.41 -9.69 -7.63
N THR A 620 21.20 -9.89 -8.16
CA THR A 620 20.00 -9.29 -7.58
C THR A 620 19.71 -9.86 -6.20
N LEU A 621 19.82 -11.16 -6.02
CA LEU A 621 19.66 -11.84 -4.73
C LEU A 621 20.65 -11.30 -3.69
N VAL A 622 21.94 -11.26 -4.03
CA VAL A 622 23.00 -10.73 -3.15
C VAL A 622 22.72 -9.25 -2.80
N PHE A 623 22.19 -8.49 -3.74
CA PHE A 623 21.84 -7.09 -3.49
C PHE A 623 20.73 -6.95 -2.43
N TYR A 624 19.65 -7.74 -2.51
CA TYR A 624 18.60 -7.75 -1.49
C TYR A 624 19.12 -8.20 -0.13
N GLN A 625 20.00 -9.21 -0.08
CA GLN A 625 20.68 -9.63 1.15
C GLN A 625 21.54 -8.49 1.73
N THR A 626 22.24 -7.74 0.88
CA THR A 626 23.02 -6.57 1.30
C THR A 626 22.13 -5.48 1.90
N LEU A 627 21.00 -5.17 1.28
CA LEU A 627 20.05 -4.20 1.83
C LEU A 627 19.49 -4.65 3.19
N ALA A 628 19.15 -5.91 3.34
CA ALA A 628 18.71 -6.47 4.61
C ALA A 628 19.80 -6.37 5.69
N GLY A 629 21.06 -6.68 5.33
CA GLY A 629 22.22 -6.51 6.21
C GLY A 629 22.44 -5.06 6.64
N LEU A 630 22.39 -4.11 5.71
CA LEU A 630 22.51 -2.68 6.02
C LEU A 630 21.39 -2.21 6.96
N ARG A 631 20.17 -2.70 6.77
CA ARG A 631 19.05 -2.35 7.66
C ARG A 631 19.25 -2.89 9.07
N GLN A 632 19.91 -4.05 9.24
CA GLN A 632 20.27 -4.58 10.55
C GLN A 632 21.45 -3.83 11.19
N GLU A 633 22.45 -3.44 10.40
CA GLU A 633 23.63 -2.70 10.86
C GLU A 633 23.28 -1.25 11.25
N LEU A 634 22.51 -0.56 10.41
CA LEU A 634 22.17 0.85 10.56
C LEU A 634 20.84 1.01 11.32
N ALA A 635 20.89 1.12 12.63
CA ALA A 635 19.71 1.23 13.50
C ALA A 635 18.73 2.33 13.06
N ALA A 636 19.25 3.46 12.55
CA ALA A 636 18.43 4.56 12.03
C ALA A 636 17.47 4.13 10.90
N LEU A 637 17.79 3.10 10.10
CA LEU A 637 16.89 2.60 9.07
C LEU A 637 15.67 1.87 9.64
N ARG A 638 15.73 1.41 10.90
CA ARG A 638 14.63 0.76 11.61
C ARG A 638 13.77 1.74 12.42
N SER A 639 14.26 2.96 12.64
CA SER A 639 13.54 4.02 13.35
C SER A 639 12.27 4.44 12.61
N ALA A 640 11.24 4.89 13.33
CA ALA A 640 10.04 5.52 12.77
C ALA A 640 10.32 6.89 12.16
N VAL A 641 11.44 7.53 12.55
CA VAL A 641 11.76 8.92 12.17
C VAL A 641 12.21 9.01 10.72
N PHE A 642 11.46 9.79 9.94
CA PHE A 642 11.77 10.22 8.58
C PHE A 642 11.81 11.76 8.56
N ARG A 643 12.84 12.35 7.96
CA ARG A 643 12.99 13.80 7.83
C ARG A 643 13.38 14.19 6.41
N THR A 644 12.71 15.21 5.85
CA THR A 644 13.04 15.74 4.52
C THR A 644 14.41 16.40 4.49
N TYR A 645 15.11 16.30 3.36
CA TYR A 645 16.40 16.97 3.18
C TYR A 645 16.53 17.64 1.82
N PHE A 646 16.69 16.87 0.73
CA PHE A 646 17.05 17.38 -0.59
C PHE A 646 16.23 16.73 -1.70
N GLY A 647 15.74 17.54 -2.64
CA GLY A 647 15.04 17.06 -3.82
C GLY A 647 15.22 18.02 -4.99
N GLU A 648 16.06 17.64 -5.98
CA GLU A 648 16.30 18.42 -7.19
C GLU A 648 16.58 17.49 -8.38
N GLY A 649 15.95 17.78 -9.51
CA GLY A 649 16.13 16.97 -10.72
C GLY A 649 15.83 15.49 -10.47
N HIS A 650 16.85 14.65 -10.64
CA HIS A 650 16.83 13.20 -10.38
C HIS A 650 17.38 12.81 -9.00
N LEU A 651 17.85 13.76 -8.19
CA LEU A 651 18.50 13.50 -6.92
C LEU A 651 17.56 13.76 -5.74
N LEU A 652 17.19 12.69 -5.03
CA LEU A 652 16.34 12.66 -3.84
C LEU A 652 17.17 12.25 -2.61
N ALA A 653 17.07 12.98 -1.50
CA ALA A 653 17.66 12.54 -0.24
C ALA A 653 16.79 12.91 0.98
N PHE A 654 16.85 12.06 2.01
CA PHE A 654 16.15 12.24 3.27
C PHE A 654 16.92 11.60 4.42
N PHE A 655 16.67 12.08 5.63
CA PHE A 655 17.25 11.52 6.85
C PHE A 655 16.38 10.41 7.44
N ARG A 656 17.05 9.46 8.07
CA ARG A 656 16.47 8.42 8.90
C ARG A 656 17.05 8.49 10.32
N GLY A 657 16.21 8.27 11.29
CA GLY A 657 16.61 8.34 12.72
C GLY A 657 16.58 9.75 13.29
N GLU A 658 16.86 9.82 14.60
CA GLU A 658 16.96 11.09 15.33
C GLU A 658 18.15 11.92 14.84
N PRO A 659 18.04 13.26 14.88
CA PRO A 659 19.17 14.12 14.50
C PRO A 659 20.42 13.87 15.37
N GLY A 660 21.57 13.76 14.73
CA GLY A 660 22.86 13.64 15.40
C GLY A 660 23.65 12.41 15.03
N GLU A 661 24.54 11.98 15.91
CA GLU A 661 25.37 10.79 15.69
C GLU A 661 24.50 9.53 15.51
N GLY A 662 24.81 8.74 14.49
CA GLY A 662 24.06 7.53 14.18
C GLY A 662 22.87 7.73 13.23
N GLU A 663 22.47 8.99 12.90
CA GLU A 663 21.49 9.21 11.86
C GLU A 663 22.02 8.79 10.48
N VAL A 664 21.11 8.42 9.58
CA VAL A 664 21.45 8.03 8.20
C VAL A 664 20.88 9.03 7.21
N LEU A 665 21.71 9.56 6.33
CA LEU A 665 21.29 10.29 5.13
C LEU A 665 21.20 9.31 3.97
N ALA A 666 20.00 9.01 3.51
CA ALA A 666 19.73 8.14 2.38
C ALA A 666 19.54 8.99 1.11
N ALA A 667 20.32 8.74 0.09
CA ALA A 667 20.32 9.49 -1.17
C ALA A 667 20.14 8.57 -2.39
N PHE A 668 19.37 9.02 -3.38
CA PHE A 668 18.94 8.23 -4.54
C PHE A 668 19.00 9.07 -5.80
N ASN A 669 19.55 8.51 -6.87
CA ASN A 669 19.66 9.16 -8.17
C ASN A 669 18.96 8.31 -9.24
N SER A 670 17.84 8.80 -9.77
CA SER A 670 17.10 8.15 -10.87
C SER A 670 17.59 8.55 -12.26
N GLY A 671 18.62 9.42 -12.33
CA GLY A 671 19.24 9.88 -13.58
C GLY A 671 20.29 8.91 -14.11
N LEU A 672 20.65 9.12 -15.39
CA LEU A 672 21.67 8.32 -16.10
C LEU A 672 23.10 8.86 -15.94
N GLU A 673 23.25 9.97 -15.22
CA GLU A 673 24.53 10.58 -14.88
C GLU A 673 24.70 10.68 -13.37
N ALA A 674 25.93 10.73 -12.88
CA ALA A 674 26.20 10.94 -11.46
C ALA A 674 25.74 12.34 -11.04
N ALA A 675 25.14 12.43 -9.86
CA ALA A 675 24.66 13.68 -9.28
C ALA A 675 25.36 13.97 -7.96
N THR A 676 25.70 15.24 -7.71
CA THR A 676 26.39 15.65 -6.49
C THR A 676 25.40 16.10 -5.43
N LEU A 677 25.41 15.43 -4.26
CA LEU A 677 24.62 15.80 -3.10
C LEU A 677 25.45 16.66 -2.15
N PRO A 678 25.01 17.89 -1.78
CA PRO A 678 25.61 18.63 -0.71
C PRO A 678 25.32 17.93 0.63
N LEU A 679 26.34 17.88 1.51
CA LEU A 679 26.22 17.23 2.81
C LEU A 679 26.11 18.27 3.94
N PRO A 680 25.30 17.98 4.98
CA PRO A 680 25.28 18.79 6.18
C PRO A 680 26.64 18.75 6.89
N PRO A 681 26.94 19.72 7.78
CA PRO A 681 28.17 19.72 8.59
C PRO A 681 28.36 18.41 9.35
N GLY A 682 29.58 17.87 9.36
CA GLY A 682 29.95 16.63 10.05
C GLY A 682 30.68 15.64 9.13
N GLY A 683 30.94 14.47 9.66
CA GLY A 683 31.51 13.34 8.92
C GLY A 683 30.42 12.35 8.55
N TRP A 684 30.34 11.98 7.25
CA TRP A 684 29.33 11.06 6.70
C TRP A 684 30.01 9.84 6.09
N ARG A 685 29.92 8.70 6.74
CA ARG A 685 30.55 7.45 6.30
C ARG A 685 29.59 6.62 5.44
N ASP A 686 30.03 6.24 4.26
CA ASP A 686 29.39 5.21 3.45
C ASP A 686 29.84 3.83 3.94
N PRO A 687 28.96 2.99 4.49
CA PRO A 687 29.34 1.65 5.00
C PRO A 687 29.73 0.68 3.88
N LEU A 688 29.18 0.84 2.67
CA LEU A 688 29.49 -0.03 1.53
C LEU A 688 30.89 0.24 0.94
N GLU A 689 31.31 1.52 0.92
CA GLU A 689 32.62 1.91 0.40
C GLU A 689 33.69 2.04 1.51
N GLY A 690 33.27 2.15 2.77
CA GLY A 690 34.14 2.42 3.90
C GLY A 690 34.73 3.84 3.92
N ARG A 691 34.25 4.73 3.04
CA ARG A 691 34.75 6.12 2.88
C ARG A 691 33.94 7.12 3.69
N THR A 692 34.60 8.20 4.12
CA THR A 692 33.96 9.32 4.83
C THR A 692 33.99 10.58 3.97
N TYR A 693 32.84 11.23 3.87
CA TYR A 693 32.60 12.46 3.13
C TYR A 693 32.27 13.61 4.09
N ARG A 694 32.47 14.88 3.70
CA ARG A 694 32.25 16.03 4.58
C ARG A 694 31.46 17.20 3.96
N LYS A 695 31.63 17.49 2.70
CA LYS A 695 30.97 18.64 2.04
C LYS A 695 29.95 18.20 1.02
N GLU A 696 30.30 17.20 0.27
CA GLU A 696 29.49 16.68 -0.83
C GLU A 696 29.84 15.21 -1.11
N VAL A 697 28.95 14.53 -1.79
CA VAL A 697 29.15 13.16 -2.25
C VAL A 697 28.54 12.97 -3.62
N ALA A 698 29.21 12.24 -4.50
CA ALA A 698 28.64 11.80 -5.77
C ALA A 698 27.72 10.59 -5.54
N VAL A 699 26.47 10.70 -6.00
CA VAL A 699 25.51 9.59 -6.05
C VAL A 699 25.53 9.03 -7.47
N PRO A 700 25.87 7.73 -7.65
CA PRO A 700 26.07 7.16 -8.98
C PRO A 700 24.79 7.15 -9.82
N PRO A 701 24.87 7.02 -11.15
CA PRO A 701 23.72 6.87 -12.02
C PRO A 701 22.86 5.68 -11.61
N LEU A 702 21.53 5.84 -11.60
CA LEU A 702 20.57 4.80 -11.18
C LEU A 702 20.99 4.11 -9.89
N GLY A 703 21.54 4.89 -8.94
CA GLY A 703 22.18 4.38 -7.74
C GLY A 703 21.77 5.12 -6.47
N PHE A 704 22.40 4.72 -5.37
CA PHE A 704 22.07 5.24 -4.05
C PHE A 704 23.30 5.34 -3.15
N ARG A 705 23.15 6.04 -2.01
CA ARG A 705 24.07 6.09 -0.87
C ARG A 705 23.29 6.03 0.42
N TYR A 706 23.76 5.27 1.40
CA TYR A 706 23.39 5.38 2.79
C TYR A 706 24.58 5.90 3.57
N LEU A 707 24.48 7.08 4.11
CA LEU A 707 25.58 7.77 4.77
C LEU A 707 25.32 7.88 6.26
N LEU A 708 26.14 7.21 7.07
CA LEU A 708 26.06 7.22 8.52
C LEU A 708 26.76 8.46 9.07
N HIS A 709 26.08 9.26 9.90
CA HIS A 709 26.66 10.41 10.58
C HIS A 709 27.56 9.96 11.73
N LEU A 710 28.80 10.41 11.74
CA LEU A 710 29.83 10.03 12.71
C LEU A 710 29.94 10.99 13.92
N GLY A 711 28.97 11.94 14.03
CA GLY A 711 29.08 13.02 15.01
C GLY A 711 30.00 14.17 14.52
N ARG A 712 30.26 15.10 15.42
CA ARG A 712 31.12 16.28 15.16
C ARG A 712 32.60 15.98 15.36
#